data_6111e2e8ef53b1af0a10cfacdffa4f0c
#
_entry.id   6111e2e8ef53b1af0a10cfacdffa4f0c
#
_cell.length_a   1.000
_cell.length_b   1.000
_cell.length_c   1.000
_cell.angle_alpha   90.00
_cell.angle_beta   90.00
_cell.angle_gamma   90.00
#
_symmetry.space_group_name_H-M   'P 1'
#
loop_
_entity.id
_entity.type
_entity.pdbx_description
1 polymer ?
#
loop_
_entity_poly.entity_id
_entity_poly.type
_entity_poly.pdbx_seq_one_letter_code
_entity_poly.pdbx_strand_id
1 'polypeptide(L)'
;MTRTSIALLAILPGVFPCRAADGSRIDLAKGWWIQSSAKVAEKGDAISGGKYAPSGWYPAAVPTTVVAALVQNKMYPDPYFGMNLRSIPGTTYGIGTNFANLPMPADSPFAVSWWYRTAFQLPTSVKGKRLWLNFDAINYRANIWLNGRQVAKSDEAVGMYRMFEFDMTDIALPGAANTLAVEVIPPTQTDLTITYVDWNPMPPDKDMGLVRDVYIRVSGPVSLRNTQAVTRLENHGELAHVTLYADLKNTAASAVEGTLKAAFDNVAVSKKVRLEANQSTRIAMPAQDVAYPKLWWPYGLGAQDLHHLRMEFETGGAVSDREELDFGMREFASEVDAEGHRLFTLNGKKILIRGGGWSSDMMLRYDDEREENEIRYARDMHLNTIRLEGKMMNQHFFDTTDRYGMLVMPGWCCCSYWERWRNWKPDDYRIAGESLRDQIRRLRNHASVFVFLYGSDNSPNAEAEKVYLKVLEEEHWLNPYVSSAAKATTPGAGPTGVKMTGPYEYVAPNYWLLDRTRGGAFGFNTETSPGPAIPVLQSLEEMLPKEHLWPIDEFWNFHAGGGGYRNVNVFTAALEGRYGKAADLNDYLRKSQAMTYEGERAMFEAFGRNKYAATGVVQWMLNNAWPSIIWHLYDWYLRPGGGYFGTKKANEPVHVQYSYDDRSVAVVNSYYRGFSGYKVAAKVYNLDLTEKFSKTATVDIGEDSVVRVFEIPEMEGLSTTYFVRLTLQDSAGKPVTSNFYWLSTQPDVSDWAAGNGRYTPIKTYADLTGLEKLAPVKVKATSRAEQKGGEEVQQVTVQNTGSALAFMVHLTVRKGPDGADINPVYWEDNYFELMPGEKREVTATYQRKLLSGAKPQVKVDGWNVQ
;
A
#
# COMPACT_ATOMS: atom_id res chain seq x y z
N MET A 1 53.81 -2.47 -22.70
CA MET A 1 53.07 -1.18 -22.72
C MET A 1 52.26 -1.12 -24.01
N THR A 2 51.06 -1.60 -23.98
CA THR A 2 50.11 -1.53 -25.12
C THR A 2 48.91 -0.73 -24.64
N ARG A 3 48.77 0.46 -25.18
CA ARG A 3 47.59 1.34 -24.89
C ARG A 3 46.41 0.83 -25.68
N THR A 4 45.42 0.31 -24.99
CA THR A 4 44.10 0.00 -25.56
C THR A 4 43.30 1.29 -25.59
N SER A 5 43.09 1.85 -26.77
CA SER A 5 42.18 2.99 -26.97
C SER A 5 40.74 2.50 -26.89
N ILE A 6 40.03 2.91 -25.87
CA ILE A 6 38.58 2.73 -25.78
C ILE A 6 37.92 3.82 -26.64
N ALA A 7 37.39 3.40 -27.79
CA ALA A 7 36.58 4.27 -28.63
C ALA A 7 35.23 4.54 -27.89
N LEU A 8 35.00 5.74 -27.42
CA LEU A 8 33.71 6.22 -27.00
C LEU A 8 32.80 6.31 -28.23
N LEU A 9 31.90 5.36 -28.39
CA LEU A 9 30.79 5.47 -29.34
C LEU A 9 29.89 6.61 -28.87
N ALA A 10 29.90 7.74 -29.57
CA ALA A 10 28.92 8.79 -29.41
C ALA A 10 27.56 8.24 -29.90
N ILE A 11 26.71 7.81 -28.98
CA ILE A 11 25.32 7.45 -29.28
C ILE A 11 24.59 8.77 -29.54
N LEU A 12 24.32 9.06 -30.83
CA LEU A 12 23.41 10.12 -31.24
C LEU A 12 22.05 9.88 -30.56
N PRO A 13 21.41 10.89 -29.96
CA PRO A 13 20.09 10.74 -29.37
C PRO A 13 19.11 10.33 -30.48
N GLY A 14 18.69 9.07 -30.46
CA GLY A 14 17.68 8.55 -31.37
C GLY A 14 16.34 9.23 -31.12
N VAL A 15 15.66 9.67 -32.17
CA VAL A 15 14.28 10.11 -32.13
C VAL A 15 13.42 8.85 -32.06
N PHE A 16 12.73 8.62 -30.96
CA PHE A 16 11.85 7.47 -30.78
C PHE A 16 10.49 7.72 -31.42
N PRO A 17 9.96 6.77 -32.21
CA PRO A 17 8.59 6.86 -32.70
C PRO A 17 7.60 6.58 -31.55
N CYS A 18 6.74 7.55 -31.24
CA CYS A 18 5.63 7.36 -30.32
C CYS A 18 4.43 6.75 -31.04
N ARG A 19 3.92 5.63 -30.55
CA ARG A 19 2.67 5.02 -31.01
C ARG A 19 1.57 5.31 -30.01
N ALA A 20 0.47 5.89 -30.49
CA ALA A 20 -0.79 5.93 -29.75
C ALA A 20 -1.55 4.62 -30.01
N ALA A 21 -2.14 4.03 -29.01
CA ALA A 21 -2.92 2.79 -29.15
C ALA A 21 -4.22 3.01 -29.97
N ASP A 22 -4.85 4.22 -29.81
CA ASP A 22 -6.05 4.64 -30.55
C ASP A 22 -5.92 6.03 -31.18
N GLY A 23 -4.73 6.65 -31.12
CA GLY A 23 -4.45 7.98 -31.65
C GLY A 23 -4.79 9.14 -30.70
N SER A 24 -5.35 8.89 -29.51
CA SER A 24 -5.78 9.92 -28.54
C SER A 24 -4.73 10.27 -27.49
N ARG A 25 -3.84 9.32 -27.12
CA ARG A 25 -2.73 9.50 -26.16
C ARG A 25 -1.41 9.04 -26.73
N ILE A 26 -0.35 9.81 -26.50
CA ILE A 26 1.02 9.52 -26.92
C ILE A 26 1.92 9.63 -25.68
N ASP A 27 2.41 8.50 -25.16
CA ASP A 27 3.25 8.48 -23.98
C ASP A 27 4.68 8.89 -24.26
N LEU A 28 5.26 9.68 -23.35
CA LEU A 28 6.64 10.13 -23.38
C LEU A 28 7.45 9.47 -22.26
N ALA A 29 7.40 8.13 -22.16
CA ALA A 29 8.03 7.39 -21.05
C ALA A 29 9.55 7.13 -21.28
N LYS A 30 10.06 7.11 -22.50
CA LYS A 30 11.42 6.70 -22.84
C LYS A 30 12.16 7.79 -23.61
N GLY A 31 13.49 7.65 -23.70
CA GLY A 31 14.31 8.55 -24.48
C GLY A 31 14.62 9.86 -23.76
N TRP A 32 14.50 9.88 -22.45
CA TRP A 32 14.86 11.03 -21.63
C TRP A 32 16.35 11.04 -21.28
N TRP A 33 16.85 12.23 -21.03
CA TRP A 33 18.19 12.52 -20.55
C TRP A 33 18.09 13.53 -19.42
N ILE A 34 18.90 13.37 -18.38
CA ILE A 34 18.93 14.32 -17.25
C ILE A 34 20.33 14.87 -17.02
N GLN A 35 20.41 16.11 -16.56
CA GLN A 35 21.65 16.74 -16.12
C GLN A 35 21.37 17.87 -15.12
N SER A 36 22.30 18.06 -14.18
CA SER A 36 22.27 19.18 -13.25
C SER A 36 22.42 20.51 -13.99
N SER A 37 21.60 21.52 -13.64
CA SER A 37 21.70 22.87 -14.19
C SER A 37 23.05 23.53 -13.90
N ALA A 38 23.72 23.13 -12.82
CA ALA A 38 25.09 23.59 -12.52
C ALA A 38 26.13 23.16 -13.54
N LYS A 39 25.83 22.17 -14.40
CA LYS A 39 26.71 21.65 -15.47
C LYS A 39 26.27 22.02 -16.87
N VAL A 40 25.18 22.80 -17.00
CA VAL A 40 24.59 23.20 -18.28
C VAL A 40 24.49 24.70 -18.32
N ALA A 41 25.24 25.35 -19.20
CA ALA A 41 25.27 26.80 -19.33
C ALA A 41 24.08 27.35 -20.12
N GLU A 42 23.51 26.54 -21.00
CA GLU A 42 22.40 26.90 -21.88
C GLU A 42 21.08 26.99 -21.11
N LYS A 43 20.17 27.81 -21.64
CA LYS A 43 18.82 27.98 -21.12
C LYS A 43 17.83 27.08 -21.84
N GLY A 44 16.63 27.01 -21.33
CA GLY A 44 15.58 26.12 -21.81
C GLY A 44 15.23 26.28 -23.29
N ASP A 45 15.29 27.51 -23.83
CA ASP A 45 15.06 27.78 -25.24
C ASP A 45 16.13 27.06 -26.12
N ALA A 46 17.39 27.15 -25.75
CA ALA A 46 18.48 26.46 -26.45
C ALA A 46 18.38 24.92 -26.23
N ILE A 47 18.20 24.48 -24.98
CA ILE A 47 18.14 23.05 -24.61
C ILE A 47 16.98 22.33 -25.31
N SER A 48 15.83 22.97 -25.47
CA SER A 48 14.67 22.45 -26.21
C SER A 48 14.78 22.66 -27.72
N GLY A 49 15.82 23.32 -28.20
CA GLY A 49 16.09 23.50 -29.62
C GLY A 49 16.58 22.24 -30.29
N GLY A 50 16.20 22.00 -31.56
CA GLY A 50 16.59 20.80 -32.32
C GLY A 50 18.08 20.67 -32.64
N LYS A 51 18.86 21.73 -32.45
CA LYS A 51 20.32 21.74 -32.66
C LYS A 51 21.13 21.40 -31.41
N TYR A 52 20.49 21.41 -30.23
CA TYR A 52 21.21 21.11 -28.99
C TYR A 52 21.52 19.61 -28.88
N ALA A 53 22.77 19.27 -28.67
CA ALA A 53 23.25 17.91 -28.50
C ALA A 53 23.65 17.72 -27.01
N PRO A 54 22.93 16.93 -26.21
CA PRO A 54 23.30 16.70 -24.82
C PRO A 54 24.63 15.93 -24.74
N SER A 55 25.61 16.52 -24.05
CA SER A 55 26.92 15.88 -23.80
C SER A 55 27.13 15.70 -22.32
N GLY A 56 27.45 14.48 -21.88
CA GLY A 56 27.62 14.13 -20.48
C GLY A 56 26.32 14.03 -19.68
N TRP A 57 25.17 13.95 -20.35
CA TRP A 57 23.88 13.74 -19.73
C TRP A 57 23.67 12.25 -19.44
N TYR A 58 22.86 11.96 -18.44
CA TYR A 58 22.51 10.60 -18.02
C TYR A 58 21.20 10.15 -18.68
N PRO A 59 21.15 8.96 -19.31
CA PRO A 59 19.91 8.44 -19.84
C PRO A 59 18.91 8.14 -18.73
N ALA A 60 17.63 8.39 -19.01
CA ALA A 60 16.55 8.17 -18.06
C ALA A 60 15.28 7.67 -18.75
N ALA A 61 14.37 7.12 -17.96
CA ALA A 61 12.98 6.92 -18.31
C ALA A 61 12.13 7.78 -17.36
N VAL A 62 10.91 8.09 -17.74
CA VAL A 62 9.94 8.80 -16.91
C VAL A 62 8.73 7.86 -16.73
N PRO A 63 8.21 7.72 -15.51
CA PRO A 63 8.51 8.49 -14.28
C PRO A 63 9.85 8.13 -13.64
N THR A 64 10.55 9.12 -13.05
CA THR A 64 11.76 8.92 -12.25
C THR A 64 12.10 10.16 -11.42
N THR A 65 12.74 9.95 -10.26
CA THR A 65 13.43 11.01 -9.52
C THR A 65 14.87 11.17 -10.05
N VAL A 66 15.54 12.25 -9.67
CA VAL A 66 16.94 12.46 -10.05
C VAL A 66 17.85 11.38 -9.47
N VAL A 67 17.71 11.07 -8.16
CA VAL A 67 18.53 10.05 -7.49
C VAL A 67 18.27 8.68 -8.08
N ALA A 68 17.01 8.31 -8.33
CA ALA A 68 16.68 7.02 -8.95
C ALA A 68 17.36 6.85 -10.32
N ALA A 69 17.32 7.88 -11.16
CA ALA A 69 17.98 7.86 -12.46
C ALA A 69 19.51 7.75 -12.33
N LEU A 70 20.14 8.45 -11.36
CA LEU A 70 21.59 8.38 -11.13
C LEU A 70 22.00 7.01 -10.58
N VAL A 71 21.23 6.40 -9.70
CA VAL A 71 21.45 5.02 -9.20
C VAL A 71 21.36 4.02 -10.36
N GLN A 72 20.35 4.16 -11.23
CA GLN A 72 20.21 3.31 -12.43
C GLN A 72 21.43 3.42 -13.36
N ASN A 73 22.02 4.61 -13.46
CA ASN A 73 23.25 4.87 -14.22
C ASN A 73 24.53 4.48 -13.46
N LYS A 74 24.44 3.84 -12.30
CA LYS A 74 25.56 3.39 -11.47
C LYS A 74 26.48 4.52 -11.01
N MET A 75 25.94 5.74 -10.88
CA MET A 75 26.67 6.88 -10.33
C MET A 75 26.85 6.76 -8.82
N TYR A 76 25.95 6.03 -8.17
CA TYR A 76 25.99 5.67 -6.76
C TYR A 76 25.79 4.15 -6.60
N PRO A 77 26.36 3.54 -5.55
CA PRO A 77 26.08 2.15 -5.19
C PRO A 77 24.59 2.00 -4.85
N ASP A 78 24.11 0.74 -4.80
CA ASP A 78 22.74 0.47 -4.37
C ASP A 78 22.50 1.06 -2.99
N PRO A 79 21.65 2.10 -2.86
CA PRO A 79 21.40 2.77 -1.58
C PRO A 79 20.64 1.92 -0.55
N TYR A 80 20.09 0.78 -0.98
CA TYR A 80 19.32 -0.11 -0.15
C TYR A 80 20.17 -1.20 0.54
N PHE A 81 21.46 -1.31 0.16
CA PHE A 81 22.38 -2.23 0.80
C PHE A 81 23.20 -1.54 1.90
N GLY A 82 23.15 -2.07 3.11
CA GLY A 82 23.91 -1.60 4.25
C GLY A 82 23.69 -0.11 4.52
N MET A 83 24.76 0.67 4.57
CA MET A 83 24.70 2.11 4.77
C MET A 83 24.97 2.92 3.49
N ASN A 84 24.86 2.32 2.31
CA ASN A 84 25.20 2.98 1.04
C ASN A 84 24.41 4.28 0.80
N LEU A 85 23.15 4.35 1.27
CA LEU A 85 22.36 5.59 1.18
C LEU A 85 23.12 6.81 1.78
N ARG A 86 23.90 6.59 2.84
CA ARG A 86 24.68 7.67 3.50
C ARG A 86 25.89 8.13 2.66
N SER A 87 26.28 7.37 1.64
CA SER A 87 27.37 7.76 0.73
C SER A 87 26.92 8.70 -0.38
N ILE A 88 25.60 8.85 -0.58
CA ILE A 88 25.06 9.78 -1.57
C ILE A 88 25.17 11.21 -1.03
N PRO A 89 25.78 12.15 -1.78
CA PRO A 89 25.89 13.55 -1.32
C PRO A 89 24.53 14.14 -0.97
N GLY A 90 24.45 14.90 0.12
CA GLY A 90 23.20 15.47 0.63
C GLY A 90 22.55 14.63 1.74
N THR A 91 23.04 13.43 2.03
CA THR A 91 22.63 12.64 3.19
C THR A 91 23.53 12.92 4.38
N THR A 92 23.19 13.92 5.18
CA THR A 92 24.01 14.36 6.33
C THR A 92 23.46 13.91 7.68
N TYR A 93 22.29 13.27 7.70
CA TYR A 93 21.64 12.84 8.93
C TYR A 93 22.30 11.58 9.52
N GLY A 94 22.42 11.55 10.84
CA GLY A 94 22.94 10.39 11.60
C GLY A 94 21.96 9.25 11.71
N ILE A 95 22.45 8.12 12.20
CA ILE A 95 21.61 6.97 12.57
C ILE A 95 20.63 7.40 13.66
N GLY A 96 19.36 7.01 13.52
CA GLY A 96 18.30 7.34 14.47
C GLY A 96 17.83 8.80 14.45
N THR A 97 18.19 9.58 13.43
CA THR A 97 17.62 10.91 13.20
C THR A 97 16.11 10.79 12.96
N ASN A 98 15.34 11.77 13.44
CA ASN A 98 13.97 11.95 12.97
C ASN A 98 14.01 12.52 11.56
N PHE A 99 13.47 11.78 10.58
CA PHE A 99 13.58 12.12 9.17
C PHE A 99 12.51 13.11 8.67
N ALA A 100 11.55 13.48 9.52
CA ALA A 100 10.47 14.37 9.13
C ALA A 100 11.00 15.72 8.63
N ASN A 101 10.71 16.00 7.37
CA ASN A 101 10.94 17.30 6.73
C ASN A 101 12.36 17.89 6.95
N LEU A 102 13.41 17.06 6.85
CA LEU A 102 14.79 17.51 6.97
C LEU A 102 15.14 18.53 5.86
N PRO A 103 16.02 19.52 6.15
CA PRO A 103 16.51 20.41 5.11
C PRO A 103 17.41 19.66 4.11
N MET A 104 17.40 20.08 2.85
CA MET A 104 18.46 19.72 1.92
C MET A 104 19.68 20.57 2.20
N PRO A 105 20.90 20.00 2.39
CA PRO A 105 22.11 20.81 2.59
C PRO A 105 22.37 21.73 1.37
N ALA A 106 22.82 22.94 1.64
CA ALA A 106 23.03 23.95 0.58
C ALA A 106 24.11 23.55 -0.44
N ASP A 107 25.05 22.71 -0.04
CA ASP A 107 26.13 22.15 -0.87
C ASP A 107 25.75 20.83 -1.55
N SER A 108 24.53 20.36 -1.35
CA SER A 108 24.04 19.15 -2.00
C SER A 108 23.97 19.35 -3.52
N PRO A 109 24.38 18.37 -4.34
CA PRO A 109 24.22 18.43 -5.80
C PRO A 109 22.76 18.44 -6.24
N PHE A 110 21.83 18.17 -5.32
CA PHE A 110 20.39 18.22 -5.52
C PHE A 110 19.76 19.54 -5.05
N ALA A 111 20.52 20.46 -4.47
CA ALA A 111 20.03 21.79 -4.07
C ALA A 111 19.89 22.77 -5.26
N VAL A 112 20.19 22.30 -6.47
CA VAL A 112 20.05 23.04 -7.72
C VAL A 112 19.01 22.34 -8.60
N SER A 113 18.46 23.07 -9.60
CA SER A 113 17.53 22.48 -10.54
C SER A 113 18.19 21.42 -11.43
N TRP A 114 17.39 20.49 -11.93
CA TRP A 114 17.83 19.46 -12.86
C TRP A 114 17.00 19.51 -14.14
N TRP A 115 17.69 19.38 -15.25
CA TRP A 115 17.10 19.29 -16.57
C TRP A 115 16.65 17.87 -16.88
N TYR A 116 15.46 17.73 -17.42
CA TYR A 116 14.92 16.56 -18.10
C TYR A 116 14.69 16.92 -19.56
N ARG A 117 15.27 16.17 -20.50
CA ARG A 117 15.14 16.45 -21.93
C ARG A 117 14.81 15.18 -22.71
N THR A 118 13.86 15.29 -23.65
CA THR A 118 13.55 14.22 -24.60
C THR A 118 13.27 14.77 -25.98
N ALA A 119 13.59 13.95 -27.01
CA ALA A 119 13.18 14.22 -28.38
C ALA A 119 12.25 13.11 -28.86
N PHE A 120 11.14 13.51 -29.49
CA PHE A 120 10.11 12.58 -29.93
C PHE A 120 9.51 12.98 -31.27
N GLN A 121 8.93 12.02 -32.00
CA GLN A 121 8.31 12.21 -33.29
C GLN A 121 6.80 12.26 -33.15
N LEU A 122 6.16 13.35 -33.56
CA LEU A 122 4.71 13.39 -33.69
C LEU A 122 4.27 12.79 -35.04
N PRO A 123 3.21 11.96 -35.09
CA PRO A 123 2.69 11.46 -36.34
C PRO A 123 2.04 12.58 -37.17
N THR A 124 2.03 12.41 -38.49
CA THR A 124 1.34 13.38 -39.41
C THR A 124 -0.17 13.41 -39.21
N SER A 125 -0.74 12.34 -38.68
CA SER A 125 -2.20 12.23 -38.42
C SER A 125 -2.74 13.20 -37.39
N VAL A 126 -1.87 13.80 -36.55
CA VAL A 126 -2.27 14.81 -35.56
C VAL A 126 -2.30 16.23 -36.12
N LYS A 127 -1.97 16.44 -37.41
CA LYS A 127 -2.01 17.75 -38.04
C LYS A 127 -3.44 18.30 -38.05
N GLY A 128 -3.61 19.55 -37.60
CA GLY A 128 -4.93 20.22 -37.50
C GLY A 128 -5.75 19.77 -36.28
N LYS A 129 -5.19 18.94 -35.40
CA LYS A 129 -5.77 18.59 -34.11
C LYS A 129 -5.24 19.52 -33.02
N ARG A 130 -5.88 19.52 -31.84
CA ARG A 130 -5.38 20.15 -30.63
C ARG A 130 -4.43 19.17 -29.94
N LEU A 131 -3.32 19.68 -29.44
CA LEU A 131 -2.26 18.89 -28.78
C LEU A 131 -2.06 19.42 -27.35
N TRP A 132 -2.22 18.54 -26.37
CA TRP A 132 -2.17 18.86 -24.96
C TRP A 132 -1.04 18.11 -24.31
N LEU A 133 -0.01 18.83 -23.82
CA LEU A 133 1.09 18.25 -23.05
C LEU A 133 0.67 18.07 -21.58
N ASN A 134 0.72 16.85 -21.10
CA ASN A 134 0.26 16.49 -19.77
C ASN A 134 1.41 16.02 -18.89
N PHE A 135 1.36 16.39 -17.59
CA PHE A 135 2.22 15.90 -16.52
C PHE A 135 1.33 15.52 -15.34
N ASP A 136 1.33 14.25 -14.95
CA ASP A 136 0.50 13.76 -13.85
C ASP A 136 1.11 14.02 -12.47
N ALA A 137 2.40 14.36 -12.39
CA ALA A 137 3.05 14.97 -11.23
C ALA A 137 4.44 15.50 -11.57
N ILE A 138 4.79 16.65 -11.03
CA ILE A 138 6.14 17.22 -11.02
C ILE A 138 6.50 17.52 -9.56
N ASN A 139 7.61 17.00 -9.07
CA ASN A 139 8.08 17.32 -7.73
C ASN A 139 9.36 18.18 -7.79
N TYR A 140 9.32 19.51 -7.60
CA TYR A 140 8.17 20.21 -7.05
C TYR A 140 7.66 21.33 -7.96
N ARG A 141 8.57 22.08 -8.64
CA ARG A 141 8.26 23.14 -9.61
C ARG A 141 8.98 22.89 -10.91
N ALA A 142 8.43 23.38 -12.02
CA ALA A 142 9.11 23.26 -13.28
C ALA A 142 8.96 24.47 -14.19
N ASN A 143 10.03 24.80 -14.92
CA ASN A 143 9.96 25.56 -16.13
C ASN A 143 9.95 24.58 -17.32
N ILE A 144 9.08 24.79 -18.29
CA ILE A 144 8.82 23.85 -19.38
C ILE A 144 9.00 24.54 -20.74
N TRP A 145 9.80 23.94 -21.63
CA TRP A 145 10.02 24.43 -23.01
C TRP A 145 9.77 23.33 -24.04
N LEU A 146 9.19 23.70 -25.15
CA LEU A 146 9.01 22.86 -26.33
C LEU A 146 9.52 23.61 -27.57
N ASN A 147 10.41 22.97 -28.34
CA ASN A 147 10.92 23.50 -29.62
C ASN A 147 11.45 24.96 -29.54
N GLY A 148 12.16 25.31 -28.47
CA GLY A 148 12.72 26.62 -28.19
C GLY A 148 11.76 27.65 -27.60
N ARG A 149 10.49 27.30 -27.36
CA ARG A 149 9.49 28.18 -26.78
C ARG A 149 9.07 27.73 -25.38
N GLN A 150 8.95 28.68 -24.45
CA GLN A 150 8.49 28.39 -23.09
C GLN A 150 6.97 28.09 -23.11
N VAL A 151 6.61 26.93 -22.54
CA VAL A 151 5.23 26.45 -22.41
C VAL A 151 4.63 26.87 -21.07
N ALA A 152 5.42 26.73 -19.97
CA ALA A 152 5.02 27.08 -18.63
C ALA A 152 6.20 27.54 -17.78
N LYS A 153 5.90 28.33 -16.75
CA LYS A 153 6.86 28.77 -15.73
C LYS A 153 6.66 28.03 -14.42
N SER A 154 7.66 28.14 -13.54
CA SER A 154 7.69 27.46 -12.27
C SER A 154 6.65 27.94 -11.24
N ASP A 155 6.00 29.08 -11.46
CA ASP A 155 4.85 29.56 -10.69
C ASP A 155 3.51 29.01 -11.21
N GLU A 156 3.48 28.55 -12.46
CA GLU A 156 2.32 27.88 -13.09
C GLU A 156 2.38 26.36 -12.88
N ALA A 157 3.57 25.76 -13.04
CA ALA A 157 3.81 24.34 -12.85
C ALA A 157 4.40 24.07 -11.46
N VAL A 158 3.56 24.04 -10.42
CA VAL A 158 3.96 23.89 -9.01
C VAL A 158 2.99 23.00 -8.25
N GLY A 159 3.52 22.04 -7.47
CA GLY A 159 2.77 21.15 -6.59
C GLY A 159 2.89 19.68 -6.98
N MET A 160 3.35 18.84 -6.05
CA MET A 160 3.57 17.40 -6.23
C MET A 160 2.30 16.63 -6.61
N TYR A 161 1.14 17.04 -6.09
CA TYR A 161 -0.12 16.32 -6.30
C TYR A 161 -1.00 16.99 -7.36
N ARG A 162 -0.40 17.88 -8.17
CA ARG A 162 -1.04 18.55 -9.28
C ARG A 162 -0.95 17.71 -10.56
N MET A 163 -1.96 17.87 -11.41
CA MET A 163 -1.97 17.34 -12.77
C MET A 163 -2.02 18.54 -13.73
N PHE A 164 -1.00 18.63 -14.59
CA PHE A 164 -0.86 19.78 -15.49
C PHE A 164 -1.22 19.40 -16.92
N GLU A 165 -1.99 20.23 -17.60
CA GLU A 165 -2.28 20.14 -19.03
C GLU A 165 -2.01 21.48 -19.70
N PHE A 166 -1.11 21.50 -20.69
CA PHE A 166 -0.72 22.71 -21.43
C PHE A 166 -1.04 22.56 -22.92
N ASP A 167 -1.66 23.57 -23.52
CA ASP A 167 -1.91 23.62 -24.98
C ASP A 167 -0.59 23.88 -25.68
N MET A 168 -0.11 22.91 -26.46
CA MET A 168 1.11 23.02 -27.25
C MET A 168 0.84 23.07 -28.76
N THR A 169 -0.39 23.23 -29.19
CA THR A 169 -0.82 23.12 -30.60
C THR A 169 -0.05 24.02 -31.54
N ASP A 170 0.20 25.27 -31.14
CA ASP A 170 0.92 26.26 -31.99
C ASP A 170 2.45 26.16 -31.90
N ILE A 171 2.97 25.25 -31.06
CA ILE A 171 4.41 25.06 -30.85
C ILE A 171 4.87 23.73 -31.41
N ALA A 172 4.00 22.73 -31.36
CA ALA A 172 4.29 21.38 -31.80
C ALA A 172 4.46 21.29 -33.32
N LEU A 173 5.27 20.34 -33.77
CA LEU A 173 5.59 20.10 -35.18
C LEU A 173 5.04 18.73 -35.60
N PRO A 174 3.77 18.61 -36.05
CA PRO A 174 3.20 17.36 -36.55
C PRO A 174 3.99 16.80 -37.74
N GLY A 175 4.31 15.54 -37.72
CA GLY A 175 5.09 14.85 -38.74
C GLY A 175 6.59 15.12 -38.66
N ALA A 176 7.07 15.80 -37.63
CA ALA A 176 8.46 16.14 -37.44
C ALA A 176 8.95 15.82 -36.01
N ALA A 177 10.26 15.91 -35.81
CA ALA A 177 10.88 15.79 -34.50
C ALA A 177 10.53 17.03 -33.64
N ASN A 178 10.16 16.77 -32.38
CA ASN A 178 9.92 17.76 -31.34
C ASN A 178 10.89 17.53 -30.20
N THR A 179 11.28 18.58 -29.49
CA THR A 179 12.17 18.49 -28.32
C THR A 179 11.53 19.18 -27.14
N LEU A 180 11.34 18.44 -26.07
CA LEU A 180 10.85 18.89 -24.77
C LEU A 180 12.00 19.01 -23.78
N ALA A 181 12.09 20.14 -23.08
CA ALA A 181 13.02 20.35 -21.98
C ALA A 181 12.23 20.85 -20.75
N VAL A 182 12.48 20.23 -19.62
CA VAL A 182 11.85 20.53 -18.34
C VAL A 182 12.94 20.76 -17.31
N GLU A 183 13.00 21.96 -16.76
CA GLU A 183 13.84 22.29 -15.61
C GLU A 183 13.05 22.05 -14.34
N VAL A 184 13.38 20.99 -13.60
CA VAL A 184 12.73 20.68 -12.32
C VAL A 184 13.52 21.35 -11.19
N ILE A 185 12.83 22.16 -10.40
CA ILE A 185 13.37 22.89 -9.25
C ILE A 185 13.11 22.08 -7.98
N PRO A 186 14.14 21.87 -7.13
CA PRO A 186 14.03 21.02 -5.96
C PRO A 186 13.01 21.55 -4.94
N PRO A 187 12.32 20.64 -4.21
CA PRO A 187 11.46 21.03 -3.11
C PRO A 187 12.26 21.57 -1.92
N THR A 188 11.64 22.49 -1.20
CA THR A 188 12.16 23.05 0.05
C THR A 188 11.39 22.51 1.24
N GLN A 189 11.81 22.86 2.47
CA GLN A 189 11.09 22.50 3.70
C GLN A 189 9.70 23.16 3.84
N THR A 190 9.45 24.22 3.05
CA THR A 190 8.18 24.97 3.07
C THR A 190 7.35 24.74 1.83
N ASP A 191 7.53 23.61 1.17
CA ASP A 191 6.75 23.19 0.00
C ASP A 191 5.80 22.04 0.36
N LEU A 192 4.64 22.02 -0.30
CA LEU A 192 3.63 20.96 -0.19
C LEU A 192 4.02 19.77 -1.08
N THR A 193 5.13 19.15 -0.77
CA THR A 193 5.76 18.06 -1.51
C THR A 193 5.41 16.69 -0.94
N ILE A 194 5.74 15.61 -1.64
CA ILE A 194 5.78 14.29 -1.03
C ILE A 194 6.92 14.27 -0.01
N THR A 195 6.68 13.64 1.13
CA THR A 195 7.72 13.43 2.14
C THR A 195 7.65 12.00 2.64
N TYR A 196 8.78 11.50 3.06
CA TYR A 196 8.82 10.35 3.94
C TYR A 196 8.74 10.84 5.38
N VAL A 197 8.07 10.04 6.18
CA VAL A 197 7.72 10.35 7.55
C VAL A 197 8.95 10.29 8.48
N ASP A 198 8.74 10.53 9.76
CA ASP A 198 9.80 10.64 10.77
C ASP A 198 10.65 9.37 10.96
N TRP A 199 10.11 8.21 10.58
CA TRP A 199 10.80 6.91 10.75
C TRP A 199 11.48 6.37 9.49
N ASN A 200 11.22 6.91 8.28
CA ASN A 200 11.79 6.44 7.02
C ASN A 200 12.81 7.43 6.46
N PRO A 201 14.02 7.01 6.04
CA PRO A 201 15.01 7.92 5.50
C PRO A 201 14.47 8.79 4.38
N MET A 202 14.82 10.06 4.39
CA MET A 202 14.45 10.98 3.32
C MET A 202 15.39 10.80 2.14
N PRO A 203 14.89 10.63 0.90
CA PRO A 203 15.71 10.60 -0.29
C PRO A 203 16.58 11.86 -0.41
N PRO A 204 17.84 11.75 -0.86
CA PRO A 204 18.77 12.89 -0.89
C PRO A 204 18.32 14.05 -1.77
N ASP A 205 17.54 13.77 -2.81
CA ASP A 205 16.95 14.76 -3.73
C ASP A 205 15.52 15.16 -3.34
N LYS A 206 14.99 14.67 -2.21
CA LYS A 206 13.60 14.86 -1.79
C LYS A 206 12.58 14.44 -2.86
N ASP A 207 12.88 13.39 -3.60
CA ASP A 207 12.08 12.91 -4.73
C ASP A 207 11.88 13.95 -5.85
N MET A 208 12.83 14.84 -6.05
CA MET A 208 12.81 15.80 -7.15
C MET A 208 12.77 15.10 -8.50
N GLY A 209 11.76 15.41 -9.34
CA GLY A 209 11.70 14.83 -10.68
C GLY A 209 10.35 14.89 -11.36
N LEU A 210 10.28 14.23 -12.53
CA LEU A 210 9.06 13.89 -13.22
C LEU A 210 8.60 12.53 -12.68
N VAL A 211 7.79 12.56 -11.63
CA VAL A 211 7.53 11.40 -10.77
C VAL A 211 6.26 10.64 -11.12
N ARG A 212 5.57 11.06 -12.18
CA ARG A 212 4.45 10.36 -12.83
C ARG A 212 4.51 10.54 -14.34
N ASP A 213 3.50 10.01 -15.03
CA ASP A 213 3.45 9.98 -16.48
C ASP A 213 3.55 11.37 -17.11
N VAL A 214 4.27 11.41 -18.25
CA VAL A 214 4.28 12.54 -19.18
C VAL A 214 3.78 12.04 -20.52
N TYR A 215 2.76 12.70 -21.07
CA TYR A 215 2.12 12.27 -22.31
C TYR A 215 1.47 13.43 -23.05
N ILE A 216 1.10 13.18 -24.30
CA ILE A 216 0.37 14.11 -25.14
C ILE A 216 -1.02 13.55 -25.39
N ARG A 217 -2.04 14.34 -25.12
CA ARG A 217 -3.42 14.06 -25.56
C ARG A 217 -3.71 14.79 -26.85
N VAL A 218 -4.52 14.15 -27.69
CA VAL A 218 -4.93 14.69 -29.00
C VAL A 218 -6.44 14.79 -29.02
N SER A 219 -6.96 16.01 -29.36
CA SER A 219 -8.37 16.21 -29.47
C SER A 219 -8.74 17.01 -30.74
N GLY A 220 -10.01 17.05 -31.06
CA GLY A 220 -10.57 18.04 -32.01
C GLY A 220 -10.73 19.41 -31.33
N PRO A 221 -11.64 20.26 -31.85
CA PRO A 221 -11.84 21.61 -31.34
C PRO A 221 -12.48 21.66 -29.94
N VAL A 222 -13.13 20.62 -29.49
CA VAL A 222 -13.69 20.48 -28.14
C VAL A 222 -13.00 19.35 -27.43
N SER A 223 -12.35 19.64 -26.30
CA SER A 223 -11.78 18.64 -25.42
C SER A 223 -12.79 18.18 -24.37
N LEU A 224 -12.72 16.90 -24.00
CA LEU A 224 -13.53 16.24 -22.98
C LEU A 224 -12.61 15.77 -21.85
N ARG A 225 -12.91 16.17 -20.61
CA ARG A 225 -12.09 15.88 -19.43
C ARG A 225 -12.94 15.56 -18.22
N ASN A 226 -12.30 14.97 -17.23
CA ASN A 226 -12.84 14.81 -15.88
C ASN A 226 -14.16 14.04 -15.82
N THR A 227 -14.35 13.05 -16.70
CA THR A 227 -15.52 12.18 -16.70
C THR A 227 -15.74 11.59 -15.31
N GLN A 228 -17.00 11.58 -14.88
CA GLN A 228 -17.40 11.07 -13.57
C GLN A 228 -18.69 10.28 -13.67
N ALA A 229 -18.75 9.12 -13.04
CA ALA A 229 -19.95 8.36 -12.75
C ALA A 229 -20.33 8.51 -11.28
N VAL A 230 -21.51 9.04 -11.01
CA VAL A 230 -22.07 9.22 -9.67
C VAL A 230 -23.20 8.22 -9.50
N THR A 231 -23.08 7.32 -8.52
CA THR A 231 -24.08 6.29 -8.20
C THR A 231 -24.74 6.58 -6.86
N ARG A 232 -26.08 6.45 -6.80
CA ARG A 232 -26.87 6.39 -5.58
C ARG A 232 -27.70 5.11 -5.59
N LEU A 233 -27.77 4.42 -4.47
CA LEU A 233 -28.49 3.16 -4.35
C LEU A 233 -29.80 3.35 -3.58
N GLU A 234 -30.85 2.73 -4.06
CA GLU A 234 -32.15 2.64 -3.38
C GLU A 234 -32.56 1.17 -3.19
N ASN A 235 -33.53 0.93 -2.33
CA ASN A 235 -34.14 -0.38 -2.09
C ASN A 235 -33.08 -1.46 -1.78
N HIS A 236 -32.14 -1.17 -0.87
CA HIS A 236 -31.05 -2.09 -0.51
C HIS A 236 -30.17 -2.53 -1.70
N GLY A 237 -30.05 -1.66 -2.73
CA GLY A 237 -29.21 -1.91 -3.90
C GLY A 237 -29.93 -2.56 -5.07
N GLU A 238 -31.28 -2.70 -5.02
CA GLU A 238 -32.06 -3.18 -6.17
C GLU A 238 -32.23 -2.14 -7.29
N LEU A 239 -31.99 -0.85 -6.98
CA LEU A 239 -32.03 0.24 -7.93
C LEU A 239 -30.80 1.14 -7.75
N ALA A 240 -30.13 1.45 -8.86
CA ALA A 240 -29.05 2.45 -8.91
C ALA A 240 -29.44 3.63 -9.79
N HIS A 241 -29.32 4.84 -9.24
CA HIS A 241 -29.40 6.08 -9.99
C HIS A 241 -28.00 6.52 -10.41
N VAL A 242 -27.71 6.49 -11.70
CA VAL A 242 -26.41 6.84 -12.26
C VAL A 242 -26.49 8.18 -12.99
N THR A 243 -25.71 9.16 -12.54
CA THR A 243 -25.56 10.46 -13.22
C THR A 243 -24.12 10.60 -13.70
N LEU A 244 -23.96 10.90 -14.99
CA LEU A 244 -22.64 11.05 -15.60
C LEU A 244 -22.34 12.53 -15.83
N TYR A 245 -21.09 12.91 -15.59
CA TYR A 245 -20.59 14.27 -15.79
C TYR A 245 -19.34 14.25 -16.66
N ALA A 246 -19.13 15.34 -17.42
CA ALA A 246 -17.88 15.60 -18.12
C ALA A 246 -17.64 17.10 -18.22
N ASP A 247 -16.39 17.52 -18.23
CA ASP A 247 -15.98 18.88 -18.51
C ASP A 247 -15.69 19.01 -20.02
N LEU A 248 -16.37 19.93 -20.71
CA LEU A 248 -16.13 20.25 -22.09
C LEU A 248 -15.49 21.63 -22.21
N LYS A 249 -14.46 21.74 -23.07
CA LYS A 249 -13.80 23.02 -23.41
C LYS A 249 -13.75 23.21 -24.92
N ASN A 250 -14.46 24.20 -25.41
CA ASN A 250 -14.32 24.66 -26.80
C ASN A 250 -13.05 25.51 -26.94
N THR A 251 -12.12 25.09 -27.78
CA THR A 251 -10.88 25.81 -28.05
C THR A 251 -10.90 26.55 -29.40
N ALA A 252 -12.02 26.50 -30.11
CA ALA A 252 -12.19 27.25 -31.34
C ALA A 252 -12.56 28.73 -31.08
N ALA A 253 -12.23 29.60 -32.02
CA ALA A 253 -12.58 31.02 -31.98
C ALA A 253 -14.05 31.30 -32.27
N SER A 254 -14.86 30.28 -32.55
CA SER A 254 -16.29 30.36 -32.80
C SER A 254 -17.07 29.36 -31.97
N ALA A 255 -18.38 29.55 -31.86
CA ALA A 255 -19.25 28.60 -31.20
C ALA A 255 -19.23 27.24 -31.92
N VAL A 256 -19.29 26.14 -31.13
CA VAL A 256 -19.34 24.78 -31.63
C VAL A 256 -20.59 24.08 -31.09
N GLU A 257 -21.36 23.49 -32.00
CA GLU A 257 -22.49 22.61 -31.65
C GLU A 257 -22.07 21.16 -31.82
N GLY A 258 -22.55 20.33 -30.92
CA GLY A 258 -22.20 18.88 -30.94
C GLY A 258 -23.13 18.06 -30.05
N THR A 259 -22.79 16.78 -29.91
CA THR A 259 -23.50 15.83 -29.07
C THR A 259 -22.54 15.14 -28.15
N LEU A 260 -22.77 15.30 -26.84
CA LEU A 260 -22.11 14.47 -25.83
C LEU A 260 -22.86 13.15 -25.73
N LYS A 261 -22.16 12.05 -25.94
CA LYS A 261 -22.67 10.66 -25.84
C LYS A 261 -21.99 9.94 -24.70
N ALA A 262 -22.74 9.09 -24.02
CA ALA A 262 -22.18 8.22 -22.98
C ALA A 262 -22.81 6.83 -23.10
N ALA A 263 -22.02 5.79 -22.88
CA ALA A 263 -22.48 4.40 -22.87
C ALA A 263 -21.74 3.59 -21.82
N PHE A 264 -22.48 2.76 -21.11
CA PHE A 264 -21.94 1.70 -20.23
C PHE A 264 -22.96 0.54 -20.21
N ASP A 265 -22.49 -0.68 -20.17
CA ASP A 265 -23.31 -1.90 -20.24
C ASP A 265 -24.33 -1.82 -21.40
N ASN A 266 -25.64 -1.85 -21.07
CA ASN A 266 -26.76 -1.69 -22.00
C ASN A 266 -27.39 -0.28 -21.96
N VAL A 267 -26.77 0.66 -21.24
CA VAL A 267 -27.23 2.05 -21.15
C VAL A 267 -26.51 2.90 -22.18
N ALA A 268 -27.28 3.67 -22.95
CA ALA A 268 -26.76 4.67 -23.88
C ALA A 268 -27.57 5.96 -23.75
N VAL A 269 -26.90 7.07 -23.54
CA VAL A 269 -27.52 8.38 -23.35
C VAL A 269 -26.77 9.44 -24.13
N SER A 270 -27.47 10.45 -24.61
CA SER A 270 -26.89 11.57 -25.37
C SER A 270 -27.50 12.89 -25.00
N LYS A 271 -26.73 13.96 -25.18
CA LYS A 271 -27.17 15.35 -24.93
C LYS A 271 -26.56 16.28 -25.96
N LYS A 272 -27.41 17.07 -26.63
CA LYS A 272 -26.96 18.15 -27.52
C LYS A 272 -26.38 19.28 -26.68
N VAL A 273 -25.24 19.82 -27.08
CA VAL A 273 -24.50 20.86 -26.37
C VAL A 273 -24.05 21.89 -27.40
N ARG A 274 -24.23 23.16 -27.06
CA ARG A 274 -23.65 24.32 -27.76
C ARG A 274 -22.66 25.00 -26.80
N LEU A 275 -21.43 25.19 -27.25
CA LEU A 275 -20.36 25.85 -26.51
C LEU A 275 -19.95 27.11 -27.25
N GLU A 276 -19.98 28.25 -26.59
CA GLU A 276 -19.46 29.51 -27.16
C GLU A 276 -17.94 29.46 -27.35
N ALA A 277 -17.36 30.37 -28.08
CA ALA A 277 -15.92 30.45 -28.32
C ALA A 277 -15.14 30.45 -26.98
N ASN A 278 -14.14 29.58 -26.84
CA ASN A 278 -13.30 29.42 -25.64
C ASN A 278 -14.06 29.06 -24.34
N GLN A 279 -15.32 28.65 -24.43
CA GLN A 279 -16.12 28.28 -23.25
C GLN A 279 -15.63 26.94 -22.66
N SER A 280 -15.52 26.92 -21.34
CA SER A 280 -15.39 25.71 -20.55
C SER A 280 -16.61 25.51 -19.66
N THR A 281 -17.20 24.32 -19.63
CA THR A 281 -18.40 24.06 -18.83
C THR A 281 -18.48 22.59 -18.43
N ARG A 282 -19.02 22.33 -17.25
CA ARG A 282 -19.35 20.98 -16.79
C ARG A 282 -20.75 20.61 -17.26
N ILE A 283 -20.87 19.47 -17.88
CA ILE A 283 -22.15 18.95 -18.40
C ILE A 283 -22.57 17.76 -17.53
N ALA A 284 -23.79 17.83 -17.01
CA ALA A 284 -24.48 16.68 -16.44
C ALA A 284 -25.32 16.01 -17.54
N MET A 285 -25.17 14.70 -17.70
CA MET A 285 -26.05 13.90 -18.55
C MET A 285 -27.38 13.64 -17.84
N PRO A 286 -28.46 13.32 -18.57
CA PRO A 286 -29.69 12.82 -17.96
C PRO A 286 -29.40 11.61 -17.07
N ALA A 287 -29.94 11.62 -15.85
CA ALA A 287 -29.80 10.51 -14.92
C ALA A 287 -30.40 9.22 -15.51
N GLN A 288 -29.78 8.10 -15.20
CA GLN A 288 -30.17 6.77 -15.66
C GLN A 288 -30.48 5.88 -14.46
N ASP A 289 -31.62 5.19 -14.53
CA ASP A 289 -32.03 4.21 -13.54
C ASP A 289 -31.65 2.81 -14.01
N VAL A 290 -30.90 2.11 -13.20
CA VAL A 290 -30.45 0.73 -13.44
C VAL A 290 -31.08 -0.19 -12.41
N ALA A 291 -32.05 -1.00 -12.85
CA ALA A 291 -32.68 -2.01 -12.00
C ALA A 291 -31.78 -3.23 -11.82
N TYR A 292 -31.68 -3.71 -10.59
CA TYR A 292 -30.86 -4.87 -10.19
C TYR A 292 -29.41 -4.74 -10.69
N PRO A 293 -28.71 -3.65 -10.34
CA PRO A 293 -27.36 -3.41 -10.80
C PRO A 293 -26.39 -4.47 -10.27
N LYS A 294 -25.35 -4.78 -11.05
CA LYS A 294 -24.21 -5.52 -10.53
C LYS A 294 -23.40 -4.61 -9.63
N LEU A 295 -23.50 -4.84 -8.33
CA LEU A 295 -22.80 -4.02 -7.34
C LEU A 295 -21.35 -4.44 -7.16
N TRP A 296 -20.48 -3.47 -7.00
CA TRP A 296 -19.10 -3.72 -6.58
C TRP A 296 -19.04 -3.97 -5.06
N TRP A 297 -18.27 -5.00 -4.68
CA TRP A 297 -18.02 -5.39 -3.30
C TRP A 297 -16.52 -5.64 -3.05
N PRO A 298 -16.02 -5.43 -1.82
CA PRO A 298 -14.68 -5.86 -1.46
C PRO A 298 -14.56 -7.38 -1.52
N TYR A 299 -13.33 -7.83 -1.65
CA TYR A 299 -12.98 -9.25 -1.60
C TYR A 299 -13.63 -9.96 -0.39
N GLY A 300 -14.17 -11.15 -0.64
CA GLY A 300 -14.81 -11.98 0.36
C GLY A 300 -16.26 -11.59 0.72
N LEU A 301 -16.74 -10.41 0.34
CA LEU A 301 -18.09 -9.93 0.63
C LEU A 301 -19.03 -9.97 -0.59
N GLY A 302 -18.48 -10.03 -1.79
CA GLY A 302 -19.23 -10.12 -3.04
C GLY A 302 -18.32 -10.06 -4.26
N ALA A 303 -18.93 -9.84 -5.43
CA ALA A 303 -18.21 -9.69 -6.69
C ALA A 303 -17.60 -8.29 -6.85
N GLN A 304 -16.51 -8.18 -7.60
CA GLN A 304 -15.86 -6.93 -7.97
C GLN A 304 -16.33 -6.48 -9.35
N ASP A 305 -17.67 -6.30 -9.50
CA ASP A 305 -18.25 -5.90 -10.77
C ASP A 305 -17.89 -4.45 -11.11
N LEU A 306 -17.19 -4.25 -12.22
CA LEU A 306 -16.84 -2.95 -12.78
C LEU A 306 -17.60 -2.74 -14.09
N HIS A 307 -18.03 -1.50 -14.33
CA HIS A 307 -18.79 -1.08 -15.50
C HIS A 307 -17.90 -0.18 -16.35
N HIS A 308 -17.74 -0.52 -17.63
CA HIS A 308 -16.93 0.27 -18.56
C HIS A 308 -17.73 1.42 -19.13
N LEU A 309 -17.37 2.65 -18.74
CA LEU A 309 -17.96 3.88 -19.24
C LEU A 309 -17.13 4.45 -20.38
N ARG A 310 -17.80 4.72 -21.52
CA ARG A 310 -17.23 5.48 -22.62
C ARG A 310 -18.04 6.76 -22.82
N MET A 311 -17.37 7.91 -22.80
CA MET A 311 -17.94 9.20 -23.12
C MET A 311 -17.24 9.84 -24.31
N GLU A 312 -18.02 10.39 -25.25
CA GLU A 312 -17.51 11.01 -26.49
C GLU A 312 -18.25 12.31 -26.78
N PHE A 313 -17.53 13.32 -27.24
CA PHE A 313 -18.11 14.51 -27.81
C PHE A 313 -17.94 14.49 -29.32
N GLU A 314 -19.05 14.50 -30.05
CA GLU A 314 -19.08 14.54 -31.52
C GLU A 314 -19.48 15.91 -32.01
N THR A 315 -18.75 16.44 -33.01
CA THR A 315 -19.07 17.65 -33.73
C THR A 315 -18.62 17.57 -35.19
N GLY A 316 -19.34 18.20 -36.11
CA GLY A 316 -19.02 18.15 -37.54
C GLY A 316 -18.98 16.75 -38.14
N GLY A 317 -19.70 15.79 -37.56
CA GLY A 317 -19.74 14.37 -38.01
C GLY A 317 -18.54 13.52 -37.58
N ALA A 318 -17.69 14.04 -36.67
CA ALA A 318 -16.53 13.29 -36.15
C ALA A 318 -16.43 13.42 -34.63
N VAL A 319 -15.79 12.40 -33.99
CA VAL A 319 -15.45 12.45 -32.58
C VAL A 319 -14.35 13.48 -32.35
N SER A 320 -14.65 14.52 -31.56
CA SER A 320 -13.71 15.55 -31.16
C SER A 320 -12.78 15.07 -30.04
N ASP A 321 -13.32 14.43 -28.99
CA ASP A 321 -12.54 13.86 -27.91
C ASP A 321 -13.34 12.75 -27.22
N ARG A 322 -12.61 11.89 -26.48
CA ARG A 322 -13.15 10.70 -25.80
C ARG A 322 -12.43 10.48 -24.47
N GLU A 323 -13.18 10.03 -23.47
CA GLU A 323 -12.65 9.40 -22.26
C GLU A 323 -13.33 8.07 -21.99
N GLU A 324 -12.55 7.11 -21.55
CA GLU A 324 -13.01 5.80 -21.14
C GLU A 324 -12.47 5.53 -19.72
N LEU A 325 -13.30 4.92 -18.87
CA LEU A 325 -12.93 4.56 -17.51
C LEU A 325 -13.81 3.41 -16.99
N ASP A 326 -13.33 2.70 -16.01
CA ASP A 326 -14.12 1.73 -15.27
C ASP A 326 -14.62 2.35 -13.95
N PHE A 327 -15.84 2.01 -13.54
CA PHE A 327 -16.41 2.45 -12.27
C PHE A 327 -17.22 1.32 -11.63
N GLY A 328 -17.34 1.33 -10.30
CA GLY A 328 -18.18 0.39 -9.56
C GLY A 328 -19.49 1.05 -9.11
N MET A 329 -20.62 0.38 -9.31
CA MET A 329 -21.88 0.79 -8.68
C MET A 329 -21.85 0.36 -7.22
N ARG A 330 -21.69 1.33 -6.33
CA ARG A 330 -21.61 1.10 -4.88
C ARG A 330 -21.89 2.39 -4.12
N GLU A 331 -22.22 2.29 -2.84
CA GLU A 331 -22.41 3.43 -1.96
C GLU A 331 -21.72 3.20 -0.62
N PHE A 332 -20.82 4.12 -0.25
CA PHE A 332 -20.17 4.16 1.06
C PHE A 332 -20.83 5.21 1.94
N ALA A 333 -21.05 4.84 3.20
CA ALA A 333 -21.44 5.79 4.23
C ALA A 333 -20.62 5.57 5.50
N SER A 334 -20.64 6.54 6.40
CA SER A 334 -20.05 6.39 7.72
C SER A 334 -20.83 7.19 8.75
N GLU A 335 -20.85 6.68 9.97
CA GLU A 335 -21.40 7.34 11.14
C GLU A 335 -20.41 7.29 12.30
N VAL A 336 -20.55 8.20 13.25
CA VAL A 336 -19.85 8.15 14.53
C VAL A 336 -20.88 7.78 15.58
N ASP A 337 -20.67 6.63 16.25
CA ASP A 337 -21.60 6.11 17.25
C ASP A 337 -21.61 6.94 18.56
N ALA A 338 -22.42 6.53 19.51
CA ALA A 338 -22.56 7.22 20.79
C ALA A 338 -21.27 7.19 21.65
N GLU A 339 -20.42 6.21 21.44
CA GLU A 339 -19.11 6.05 22.07
C GLU A 339 -18.02 6.86 21.37
N GLY A 340 -18.34 7.48 20.23
CA GLY A 340 -17.42 8.27 19.43
C GLY A 340 -16.57 7.44 18.47
N HIS A 341 -17.02 6.28 18.05
CA HIS A 341 -16.33 5.40 17.12
C HIS A 341 -16.92 5.53 15.72
N ARG A 342 -16.06 5.70 14.72
CA ARG A 342 -16.47 5.76 13.30
C ARG A 342 -16.67 4.36 12.75
N LEU A 343 -17.87 4.10 12.29
CA LEU A 343 -18.29 2.88 11.60
C LEU A 343 -18.52 3.19 10.12
N PHE A 344 -18.03 2.35 9.25
CA PHE A 344 -18.29 2.42 7.82
C PHE A 344 -19.32 1.38 7.39
N THR A 345 -20.11 1.76 6.39
CA THR A 345 -21.02 0.86 5.69
C THR A 345 -20.75 0.90 4.19
N LEU A 346 -20.99 -0.22 3.55
CA LEU A 346 -20.94 -0.36 2.09
C LEU A 346 -22.23 -1.03 1.62
N ASN A 347 -22.91 -0.41 0.66
CA ASN A 347 -24.18 -0.88 0.11
C ASN A 347 -25.20 -1.24 1.24
N GLY A 348 -25.21 -0.43 2.31
CA GLY A 348 -26.06 -0.60 3.49
C GLY A 348 -25.59 -1.65 4.50
N LYS A 349 -24.49 -2.37 4.28
CA LYS A 349 -23.94 -3.37 5.22
C LYS A 349 -22.75 -2.79 5.99
N LYS A 350 -22.68 -3.07 7.30
CA LYS A 350 -21.54 -2.73 8.16
C LYS A 350 -20.28 -3.47 7.67
N ILE A 351 -19.13 -2.84 7.80
CA ILE A 351 -17.85 -3.45 7.47
C ILE A 351 -16.82 -3.16 8.57
N LEU A 352 -16.21 -4.22 9.09
CA LEU A 352 -15.01 -4.09 9.93
C LEU A 352 -13.81 -3.83 9.03
N ILE A 353 -13.20 -2.66 9.18
CA ILE A 353 -11.97 -2.32 8.44
C ILE A 353 -10.79 -3.09 9.04
N ARG A 354 -10.08 -3.86 8.21
CA ARG A 354 -8.88 -4.63 8.55
C ARG A 354 -7.84 -4.35 7.49
N GLY A 355 -6.82 -3.60 7.83
CA GLY A 355 -5.89 -3.13 6.81
C GLY A 355 -4.46 -2.97 7.28
N GLY A 356 -3.66 -2.41 6.38
CA GLY A 356 -2.29 -1.99 6.67
C GLY A 356 -1.91 -0.70 5.95
N GLY A 357 -0.97 0.04 6.54
CA GLY A 357 -0.38 1.24 5.95
C GLY A 357 0.57 0.87 4.82
N TRP A 358 0.48 1.58 3.72
CA TRP A 358 1.29 1.36 2.51
C TRP A 358 2.40 2.40 2.37
N SER A 359 3.59 1.95 2.01
CA SER A 359 4.69 2.81 1.56
C SER A 359 5.06 2.48 0.11
N SER A 360 5.11 3.51 -0.74
CA SER A 360 5.75 3.40 -2.06
C SER A 360 7.26 3.24 -1.92
N ASP A 361 7.93 2.76 -2.99
CA ASP A 361 9.40 2.76 -3.04
C ASP A 361 9.97 4.14 -2.67
N MET A 362 11.00 4.19 -1.84
CA MET A 362 11.58 5.44 -1.32
C MET A 362 12.09 6.39 -2.41
N MET A 363 12.45 5.87 -3.60
CA MET A 363 12.87 6.66 -4.75
C MET A 363 11.77 6.79 -5.80
N LEU A 364 10.53 6.43 -5.47
CA LEU A 364 9.35 6.43 -6.36
C LEU A 364 9.59 5.63 -7.65
N ARG A 365 10.29 4.50 -7.56
CA ARG A 365 10.41 3.55 -8.66
C ARG A 365 9.15 2.69 -8.69
N TYR A 366 8.39 2.81 -9.76
CA TYR A 366 7.16 2.05 -9.93
C TYR A 366 7.42 0.76 -10.70
N ASP A 367 6.81 -0.32 -10.24
CA ASP A 367 6.85 -1.65 -10.85
C ASP A 367 5.46 -2.26 -10.70
N ASP A 368 4.72 -2.35 -11.80
CA ASP A 368 3.34 -2.81 -11.83
C ASP A 368 3.20 -4.25 -11.31
N GLU A 369 4.17 -5.12 -11.63
CA GLU A 369 4.14 -6.51 -11.16
C GLU A 369 4.36 -6.60 -9.64
N ARG A 370 5.27 -5.79 -9.11
CA ARG A 370 5.52 -5.70 -7.69
C ARG A 370 4.28 -5.17 -6.95
N GLU A 371 3.69 -4.08 -7.43
CA GLU A 371 2.46 -3.51 -6.85
C GLU A 371 1.32 -4.52 -6.83
N GLU A 372 1.10 -5.24 -7.93
CA GLU A 372 0.09 -6.28 -8.00
C GLU A 372 0.36 -7.41 -7.00
N ASN A 373 1.59 -7.88 -6.86
CA ASN A 373 1.96 -8.91 -5.89
C ASN A 373 1.76 -8.44 -4.44
N GLU A 374 2.07 -7.20 -4.12
CA GLU A 374 1.86 -6.63 -2.79
C GLU A 374 0.35 -6.51 -2.46
N ILE A 375 -0.48 -6.07 -3.42
CA ILE A 375 -1.95 -6.05 -3.27
C ILE A 375 -2.50 -7.48 -3.10
N ARG A 376 -1.97 -8.44 -3.85
CA ARG A 376 -2.32 -9.86 -3.69
C ARG A 376 -1.94 -10.39 -2.31
N TYR A 377 -0.80 -9.98 -1.73
CA TYR A 377 -0.44 -10.33 -0.36
C TYR A 377 -1.42 -9.78 0.66
N ALA A 378 -1.85 -8.51 0.54
CA ALA A 378 -2.88 -7.96 1.41
C ALA A 378 -4.19 -8.77 1.34
N ARG A 379 -4.62 -9.12 0.13
CA ARG A 379 -5.78 -9.99 -0.10
C ARG A 379 -5.58 -11.41 0.45
N ASP A 380 -4.40 -12.00 0.27
CA ASP A 380 -4.07 -13.35 0.75
C ASP A 380 -4.07 -13.43 2.29
N MET A 381 -3.71 -12.34 2.97
CA MET A 381 -3.85 -12.20 4.42
C MET A 381 -5.29 -11.94 4.89
N HIS A 382 -6.27 -11.96 4.00
CA HIS A 382 -7.67 -11.63 4.28
C HIS A 382 -7.88 -10.21 4.83
N LEU A 383 -6.95 -9.30 4.56
CA LEU A 383 -7.15 -7.87 4.78
C LEU A 383 -8.11 -7.32 3.72
N ASN A 384 -8.81 -6.25 4.04
CA ASN A 384 -9.74 -5.61 3.11
C ASN A 384 -9.37 -4.17 2.77
N THR A 385 -8.35 -3.58 3.42
CA THR A 385 -8.06 -2.15 3.30
C THR A 385 -6.56 -1.88 3.20
N ILE A 386 -6.18 -0.94 2.34
CA ILE A 386 -4.85 -0.33 2.26
C ILE A 386 -4.98 1.16 2.57
N ARG A 387 -4.21 1.66 3.56
CA ARG A 387 -4.14 3.09 3.88
C ARG A 387 -2.94 3.74 3.21
N LEU A 388 -3.18 4.84 2.51
CA LEU A 388 -2.16 5.67 1.87
C LEU A 388 -1.97 6.97 2.66
N GLU A 389 -0.86 7.11 3.34
CA GLU A 389 -0.50 8.34 4.03
C GLU A 389 0.36 9.22 3.14
N GLY A 390 -0.27 10.11 2.37
CA GLY A 390 0.41 11.02 1.45
C GLY A 390 1.13 10.37 0.27
N LYS A 391 1.03 9.05 0.11
CA LYS A 391 1.59 8.30 -1.02
C LYS A 391 0.48 8.00 -2.01
N MET A 392 0.00 9.05 -2.70
CA MET A 392 -1.03 8.90 -3.75
C MET A 392 -0.45 8.10 -4.90
N MET A 393 -0.68 6.78 -4.91
CA MET A 393 -0.12 5.84 -5.87
C MET A 393 -0.47 6.17 -7.34
N ASN A 394 0.17 5.48 -8.28
CA ASN A 394 -0.10 5.62 -9.71
C ASN A 394 -1.50 5.08 -10.09
N GLN A 395 -1.89 5.21 -11.35
CA GLN A 395 -3.20 4.76 -11.84
C GLN A 395 -3.33 3.23 -11.74
N HIS A 396 -2.27 2.50 -12.07
CA HIS A 396 -2.22 1.04 -12.03
C HIS A 396 -2.58 0.47 -10.65
N PHE A 397 -2.12 1.12 -9.58
CA PHE A 397 -2.45 0.72 -8.20
C PHE A 397 -3.96 0.75 -7.94
N PHE A 398 -4.63 1.84 -8.31
CA PHE A 398 -6.07 1.99 -8.08
C PHE A 398 -6.90 1.07 -8.98
N ASP A 399 -6.53 0.92 -10.25
CA ASP A 399 -7.17 -0.04 -11.17
C ASP A 399 -7.02 -1.48 -10.64
N THR A 400 -5.89 -1.79 -10.05
CA THR A 400 -5.62 -3.10 -9.46
C THR A 400 -6.42 -3.31 -8.17
N THR A 401 -6.48 -2.32 -7.27
CA THR A 401 -7.30 -2.42 -6.06
C THR A 401 -8.79 -2.53 -6.37
N ASP A 402 -9.29 -1.86 -7.42
CA ASP A 402 -10.67 -2.01 -7.89
C ASP A 402 -10.96 -3.45 -8.32
N ARG A 403 -10.06 -4.05 -9.14
CA ARG A 403 -10.20 -5.44 -9.65
C ARG A 403 -10.05 -6.49 -8.54
N TYR A 404 -9.18 -6.26 -7.57
CA TYR A 404 -8.92 -7.19 -6.47
C TYR A 404 -9.89 -7.03 -5.28
N GLY A 405 -10.72 -5.98 -5.28
CA GLY A 405 -11.67 -5.71 -4.20
C GLY A 405 -10.98 -5.25 -2.91
N MET A 406 -9.87 -4.52 -3.02
CA MET A 406 -9.16 -3.96 -1.88
C MET A 406 -9.59 -2.52 -1.66
N LEU A 407 -10.17 -2.20 -0.51
CA LEU A 407 -10.52 -0.84 -0.13
C LEU A 407 -9.27 0.01 0.01
N VAL A 408 -9.35 1.27 -0.43
CA VAL A 408 -8.26 2.23 -0.32
C VAL A 408 -8.70 3.43 0.50
N MET A 409 -7.85 3.82 1.45
CA MET A 409 -8.02 4.94 2.37
C MET A 409 -6.91 5.97 2.11
N PRO A 410 -7.01 6.81 1.05
CA PRO A 410 -6.04 7.83 0.75
C PRO A 410 -6.17 9.05 1.67
N GLY A 411 -5.06 9.79 1.81
CA GLY A 411 -5.04 11.02 2.59
C GLY A 411 -3.72 11.76 2.48
N TRP A 412 -3.64 12.97 3.05
CA TRP A 412 -2.39 13.73 3.11
C TRP A 412 -1.42 13.14 4.14
N CYS A 413 -0.14 13.46 3.97
CA CYS A 413 0.92 12.97 4.85
C CYS A 413 1.04 13.77 6.15
N CYS A 414 1.56 13.11 7.18
CA CYS A 414 1.95 13.74 8.44
C CYS A 414 3.31 14.47 8.36
N CYS A 415 3.70 15.02 9.48
CA CYS A 415 5.09 15.30 9.90
C CYS A 415 5.82 16.31 9.01
N SER A 416 5.19 16.91 8.02
CA SER A 416 5.78 17.80 7.02
C SER A 416 5.10 19.17 6.97
N TYR A 417 5.38 19.94 5.92
CA TYR A 417 4.76 21.25 5.73
C TYR A 417 3.24 21.16 5.52
N TRP A 418 2.73 20.01 5.08
CA TRP A 418 1.28 19.74 4.93
C TRP A 418 0.51 19.92 6.24
N GLU A 419 1.14 19.71 7.40
CA GLU A 419 0.50 19.89 8.71
C GLU A 419 0.95 21.17 9.45
N ARG A 420 1.69 22.06 8.76
CA ARG A 420 2.17 23.31 9.33
C ARG A 420 1.33 24.51 8.91
N TRP A 421 0.02 24.37 8.89
CA TRP A 421 -0.95 25.37 8.40
C TRP A 421 -0.76 26.77 8.98
N ARG A 422 -0.24 26.91 10.19
CA ARG A 422 0.07 28.23 10.81
C ARG A 422 1.13 29.01 10.04
N ASN A 423 1.94 28.32 9.25
CA ASN A 423 3.03 28.90 8.46
C ASN A 423 2.64 29.08 7.00
N TRP A 424 1.45 28.59 6.61
CA TRP A 424 0.99 28.65 5.22
C TRP A 424 0.75 30.09 4.77
N LYS A 425 1.17 30.37 3.56
CA LYS A 425 0.93 31.62 2.83
C LYS A 425 -0.31 31.44 1.93
N PRO A 426 -0.88 32.53 1.39
CA PRO A 426 -2.03 32.42 0.49
C PRO A 426 -1.84 31.44 -0.69
N ASP A 427 -0.62 31.36 -1.23
CA ASP A 427 -0.31 30.46 -2.33
C ASP A 427 -0.31 28.97 -1.89
N ASP A 428 0.05 28.67 -0.65
CA ASP A 428 -0.01 27.31 -0.11
C ASP A 428 -1.47 26.79 -0.05
N TYR A 429 -2.41 27.62 0.37
CA TYR A 429 -3.84 27.28 0.35
C TYR A 429 -4.36 27.03 -1.07
N ARG A 430 -3.90 27.84 -2.04
CA ARG A 430 -4.22 27.66 -3.46
C ARG A 430 -3.67 26.31 -3.95
N ILE A 431 -2.37 26.05 -3.76
CA ILE A 431 -1.71 24.82 -4.20
C ILE A 431 -2.35 23.59 -3.54
N ALA A 432 -2.65 23.65 -2.23
CA ALA A 432 -3.31 22.56 -1.52
C ALA A 432 -4.72 22.28 -2.05
N GLY A 433 -5.51 23.32 -2.28
CA GLY A 433 -6.86 23.19 -2.84
C GLY A 433 -6.85 22.62 -4.26
N GLU A 434 -5.97 23.13 -5.12
CA GLU A 434 -5.81 22.62 -6.49
C GLU A 434 -5.27 21.19 -6.50
N SER A 435 -4.33 20.85 -5.60
CA SER A 435 -3.83 19.48 -5.42
C SER A 435 -4.95 18.53 -5.02
N LEU A 436 -5.79 18.92 -4.07
CA LEU A 436 -6.94 18.10 -3.68
C LEU A 436 -7.91 17.94 -4.84
N ARG A 437 -8.19 19.00 -5.59
CA ARG A 437 -9.08 18.94 -6.77
C ARG A 437 -8.59 17.92 -7.79
N ASP A 438 -7.31 17.99 -8.15
CA ASP A 438 -6.71 17.09 -9.13
C ASP A 438 -6.73 15.64 -8.62
N GLN A 439 -6.44 15.39 -7.34
CA GLN A 439 -6.51 14.04 -6.77
C GLN A 439 -7.96 13.55 -6.67
N ILE A 440 -8.92 14.35 -6.25
CA ILE A 440 -10.34 13.95 -6.20
C ILE A 440 -10.85 13.58 -7.60
N ARG A 441 -10.53 14.35 -8.62
CA ARG A 441 -10.89 14.05 -10.02
C ARG A 441 -10.35 12.69 -10.46
N ARG A 442 -9.14 12.36 -10.07
CA ARG A 442 -8.52 11.07 -10.34
C ARG A 442 -9.14 9.92 -9.55
N LEU A 443 -9.47 10.15 -8.27
CA LEU A 443 -9.85 9.09 -7.33
C LEU A 443 -11.36 8.77 -7.31
N ARG A 444 -12.22 9.72 -7.66
CA ARG A 444 -13.66 9.63 -7.41
C ARG A 444 -14.41 8.53 -8.18
N ASN A 445 -13.84 8.02 -9.27
CA ASN A 445 -14.42 6.92 -10.06
C ASN A 445 -13.95 5.54 -9.58
N HIS A 446 -12.84 5.45 -8.82
CA HIS A 446 -12.33 4.18 -8.32
C HIS A 446 -13.29 3.56 -7.31
N ALA A 447 -13.71 2.33 -7.61
CA ALA A 447 -14.66 1.60 -6.78
C ALA A 447 -14.10 1.31 -5.39
N SER A 448 -12.78 1.07 -5.29
CA SER A 448 -12.06 0.74 -4.06
C SER A 448 -11.89 1.91 -3.09
N VAL A 449 -11.91 3.15 -3.56
CA VAL A 449 -11.68 4.34 -2.72
C VAL A 449 -12.93 4.66 -1.92
N PHE A 450 -12.88 4.50 -0.59
CA PHE A 450 -14.07 4.60 0.26
C PHE A 450 -14.11 5.82 1.20
N VAL A 451 -12.97 6.44 1.48
CA VAL A 451 -12.85 7.59 2.36
C VAL A 451 -11.66 8.43 1.93
N PHE A 452 -11.67 9.73 2.22
CA PHE A 452 -10.49 10.60 2.06
C PHE A 452 -10.14 11.27 3.39
N LEU A 453 -8.85 11.21 3.80
CA LEU A 453 -8.33 11.87 4.99
C LEU A 453 -7.57 13.14 4.58
N TYR A 454 -8.11 14.31 4.90
CA TYR A 454 -7.44 15.55 4.54
C TYR A 454 -6.52 16.12 5.64
N GLY A 455 -6.18 15.31 6.63
CA GLY A 455 -5.13 15.45 7.62
C GLY A 455 -4.67 14.07 8.09
N SER A 456 -3.49 13.95 8.67
CA SER A 456 -2.96 12.70 9.23
C SER A 456 -2.85 12.78 10.75
N ASP A 457 -1.69 13.18 11.32
CA ASP A 457 -1.51 13.31 12.78
C ASP A 457 -2.38 14.42 13.38
N ASN A 458 -2.63 15.47 12.60
CA ASN A 458 -3.38 16.62 13.01
C ASN A 458 -4.51 16.94 12.02
N SER A 459 -5.57 17.59 12.55
CA SER A 459 -6.59 18.19 11.69
C SER A 459 -6.14 19.56 11.20
N PRO A 460 -6.52 19.97 9.96
CA PRO A 460 -6.21 21.29 9.44
C PRO A 460 -6.84 22.41 10.27
N ASN A 461 -6.29 23.60 10.16
CA ASN A 461 -6.93 24.80 10.67
C ASN A 461 -8.22 25.09 9.88
N ALA A 462 -9.09 25.94 10.42
CA ALA A 462 -10.40 26.23 9.84
C ALA A 462 -10.32 26.80 8.39
N GLU A 463 -9.25 27.55 8.06
CA GLU A 463 -9.06 28.09 6.71
C GLU A 463 -8.73 27.00 5.70
N ALA A 464 -7.80 26.10 6.00
CA ALA A 464 -7.46 24.96 5.15
C ALA A 464 -8.62 23.99 5.03
N GLU A 465 -9.32 23.71 6.14
CA GLU A 465 -10.52 22.86 6.12
C GLU A 465 -11.58 23.42 5.19
N LYS A 466 -11.85 24.73 5.24
CA LYS A 466 -12.81 25.39 4.35
C LYS A 466 -12.43 25.22 2.87
N VAL A 467 -11.14 25.33 2.54
CA VAL A 467 -10.64 25.10 1.16
C VAL A 467 -10.91 23.66 0.74
N TYR A 468 -10.60 22.68 1.60
CA TYR A 468 -10.79 21.26 1.29
C TYR A 468 -12.26 20.88 1.12
N LEU A 469 -13.12 21.30 2.05
CA LEU A 469 -14.56 21.00 1.98
C LEU A 469 -15.21 21.62 0.73
N LYS A 470 -14.81 22.84 0.35
CA LYS A 470 -15.26 23.46 -0.89
C LYS A 470 -14.88 22.64 -2.11
N VAL A 471 -13.66 22.12 -2.17
CA VAL A 471 -13.22 21.28 -3.29
C VAL A 471 -14.00 19.96 -3.35
N LEU A 472 -14.22 19.29 -2.20
CA LEU A 472 -15.01 18.05 -2.14
C LEU A 472 -16.44 18.28 -2.64
N GLU A 473 -17.06 19.39 -2.27
CA GLU A 473 -18.40 19.77 -2.74
C GLU A 473 -18.42 20.03 -4.26
N GLU A 474 -17.52 20.89 -4.77
CA GLU A 474 -17.44 21.27 -6.19
C GLU A 474 -17.14 20.07 -7.09
N GLU A 475 -16.35 19.10 -6.62
CA GLU A 475 -16.00 17.91 -7.37
C GLU A 475 -16.97 16.73 -7.14
N HIS A 476 -18.08 16.94 -6.46
CA HIS A 476 -19.11 15.94 -6.17
C HIS A 476 -18.52 14.68 -5.53
N TRP A 477 -17.66 14.86 -4.49
CA TRP A 477 -17.14 13.75 -3.72
C TRP A 477 -18.25 13.18 -2.82
N LEU A 478 -18.68 11.96 -3.08
CA LEU A 478 -19.80 11.34 -2.38
C LEU A 478 -19.36 10.40 -1.22
N ASN A 479 -18.13 9.93 -1.27
CA ASN A 479 -17.63 9.04 -0.24
C ASN A 479 -17.39 9.80 1.08
N PRO A 480 -17.33 9.12 2.22
CA PRO A 480 -16.90 9.70 3.48
C PRO A 480 -15.58 10.46 3.38
N TYR A 481 -15.41 11.44 4.26
CA TYR A 481 -14.13 12.12 4.49
C TYR A 481 -13.91 12.35 5.99
N VAL A 482 -12.66 12.47 6.40
CA VAL A 482 -12.25 12.61 7.79
C VAL A 482 -11.15 13.66 7.89
N SER A 483 -11.23 14.54 8.88
CA SER A 483 -10.30 15.68 9.00
C SER A 483 -8.90 15.28 9.46
N SER A 484 -8.72 14.08 10.03
CA SER A 484 -7.43 13.57 10.50
C SER A 484 -7.53 12.05 10.70
N ALA A 485 -6.41 11.35 10.61
CA ALA A 485 -6.29 9.96 11.04
C ALA A 485 -6.23 9.83 12.58
N ALA A 486 -5.98 10.92 13.31
CA ALA A 486 -6.01 10.98 14.77
C ALA A 486 -7.39 11.43 15.30
N LYS A 487 -7.59 11.26 16.61
CA LYS A 487 -8.80 11.75 17.29
C LYS A 487 -8.81 13.28 17.32
N ALA A 488 -9.77 13.86 16.64
CA ALA A 488 -9.96 15.30 16.55
C ALA A 488 -11.45 15.65 16.35
N THR A 489 -11.76 16.93 16.47
CA THR A 489 -13.07 17.50 16.11
C THR A 489 -12.83 18.84 15.43
N THR A 490 -13.39 19.01 14.25
CA THR A 490 -13.30 20.26 13.48
C THR A 490 -14.65 20.90 13.26
N PRO A 491 -14.74 22.23 13.04
CA PRO A 491 -16.02 22.89 12.80
C PRO A 491 -16.73 22.41 11.53
N GLY A 492 -15.96 22.01 10.50
CA GLY A 492 -16.50 21.63 9.19
C GLY A 492 -16.93 20.17 9.11
N ALA A 493 -16.09 19.23 9.57
CA ALA A 493 -16.36 17.79 9.46
C ALA A 493 -16.84 17.14 10.77
N GLY A 494 -16.85 17.87 11.88
CA GLY A 494 -17.21 17.31 13.19
C GLY A 494 -16.13 16.35 13.75
N PRO A 495 -16.53 15.38 14.61
CA PRO A 495 -15.60 14.43 15.19
C PRO A 495 -15.06 13.44 14.15
N THR A 496 -13.76 13.16 14.21
CA THR A 496 -13.13 12.16 13.34
C THR A 496 -13.65 10.74 13.61
N GLY A 497 -13.94 10.44 14.87
CA GLY A 497 -14.42 9.11 15.30
C GLY A 497 -13.37 8.00 15.15
N VAL A 498 -12.12 8.38 14.91
CA VAL A 498 -10.97 7.46 14.80
C VAL A 498 -9.95 7.78 15.87
N LYS A 499 -8.99 6.87 16.08
CA LYS A 499 -7.84 7.08 16.99
C LYS A 499 -6.55 6.64 16.30
N MET A 500 -5.45 7.31 16.63
CA MET A 500 -4.09 6.99 16.20
C MET A 500 -3.21 6.98 17.45
N THR A 501 -3.29 5.90 18.19
CA THR A 501 -2.70 5.81 19.55
C THR A 501 -1.70 4.68 19.68
N GLY A 502 -1.19 4.16 18.54
CA GLY A 502 -0.29 3.01 18.54
C GLY A 502 -0.97 1.77 19.16
N PRO A 503 -0.19 0.85 19.80
CA PRO A 503 1.25 0.90 19.96
C PRO A 503 2.03 0.80 18.66
N TYR A 504 3.32 1.14 18.71
CA TYR A 504 4.29 1.01 17.61
C TYR A 504 5.52 0.20 18.02
N GLU A 505 5.66 -0.07 19.31
CA GLU A 505 6.66 -0.97 19.89
C GLU A 505 5.97 -2.20 20.46
N TYR A 506 6.75 -3.23 20.80
CA TYR A 506 6.20 -4.50 21.23
C TYR A 506 5.28 -4.34 22.44
N VAL A 507 4.10 -4.95 22.32
CA VAL A 507 3.14 -5.19 23.40
C VAL A 507 2.74 -6.66 23.43
N ALA A 508 2.42 -7.17 24.62
CA ALA A 508 2.03 -8.55 24.80
C ALA A 508 0.68 -8.89 24.13
N PRO A 509 0.43 -10.16 23.77
CA PRO A 509 -0.80 -10.59 23.09
C PRO A 509 -2.10 -10.22 23.84
N ASN A 510 -2.09 -10.21 25.17
CA ASN A 510 -3.25 -9.84 25.97
C ASN A 510 -3.55 -8.32 25.99
N TYR A 511 -2.60 -7.48 25.56
CA TYR A 511 -2.76 -6.03 25.51
C TYR A 511 -4.03 -5.63 24.77
N TRP A 512 -4.27 -6.22 23.61
CA TRP A 512 -5.37 -5.83 22.72
C TRP A 512 -6.76 -5.98 23.33
N LEU A 513 -6.92 -6.93 24.22
CA LEU A 513 -8.19 -7.20 24.91
C LEU A 513 -8.29 -6.50 26.28
N LEU A 514 -7.15 -6.16 26.89
CA LEU A 514 -7.12 -5.54 28.24
C LEU A 514 -7.09 -4.01 28.18
N ASP A 515 -6.44 -3.41 27.18
CA ASP A 515 -6.41 -1.95 27.06
C ASP A 515 -7.78 -1.40 26.61
N ARG A 516 -8.25 -0.37 27.35
CA ARG A 516 -9.52 0.32 27.09
C ARG A 516 -9.33 1.82 26.84
N THR A 517 -8.09 2.29 26.72
CA THR A 517 -7.79 3.72 26.72
C THR A 517 -6.94 4.17 25.54
N ARG A 518 -6.22 3.28 24.89
CA ARG A 518 -5.27 3.58 23.82
C ARG A 518 -5.49 2.72 22.58
N GLY A 519 -4.56 1.77 22.33
CA GLY A 519 -4.51 0.95 21.12
C GLY A 519 -5.39 -0.29 21.11
N GLY A 520 -5.95 -0.68 22.27
CA GLY A 520 -6.75 -1.89 22.40
C GLY A 520 -7.93 -1.98 21.43
N ALA A 521 -8.54 -3.16 21.36
CA ALA A 521 -9.57 -3.50 20.37
C ALA A 521 -10.93 -2.85 20.68
N PHE A 522 -11.02 -1.54 20.47
CA PHE A 522 -12.23 -0.72 20.52
C PHE A 522 -12.10 0.46 19.53
N GLY A 523 -13.21 0.91 18.96
CA GLY A 523 -13.22 1.98 17.97
C GLY A 523 -12.40 1.66 16.73
N PHE A 524 -12.01 2.70 15.96
CA PHE A 524 -11.19 2.57 14.77
C PHE A 524 -9.77 3.09 15.03
N ASN A 525 -8.79 2.19 15.07
CA ASN A 525 -7.37 2.54 15.17
C ASN A 525 -6.73 2.59 13.77
N THR A 526 -6.34 3.78 13.36
CA THR A 526 -5.80 4.04 12.02
C THR A 526 -4.33 3.68 11.88
N GLU A 527 -3.62 3.51 13.01
CA GLU A 527 -2.22 3.09 13.05
C GLU A 527 -1.95 2.34 14.35
N THR A 528 -1.52 1.10 14.23
CA THR A 528 -1.17 0.27 15.39
C THR A 528 -0.36 -0.96 14.97
N SER A 529 0.53 -1.44 15.84
CA SER A 529 1.38 -2.59 15.56
C SER A 529 1.81 -3.28 16.86
N PRO A 530 2.01 -4.60 16.87
CA PRO A 530 2.66 -5.30 17.98
C PRO A 530 4.18 -5.10 18.03
N GLY A 531 4.75 -4.20 17.21
CA GLY A 531 6.16 -3.82 17.22
C GLY A 531 6.94 -4.18 15.95
N PRO A 532 8.27 -4.15 16.02
CA PRO A 532 9.15 -4.49 14.91
C PRO A 532 8.89 -5.86 14.30
N ALA A 533 9.18 -6.00 13.01
CA ALA A 533 9.12 -7.25 12.26
C ALA A 533 10.52 -7.56 11.71
N ILE A 534 11.20 -8.53 12.28
CA ILE A 534 12.54 -8.91 11.85
C ILE A 534 12.45 -9.76 10.59
N PRO A 535 13.12 -9.39 9.48
CA PRO A 535 13.11 -10.17 8.25
C PRO A 535 13.72 -11.57 8.44
N VAL A 536 13.43 -12.48 7.52
CA VAL A 536 14.07 -13.80 7.48
C VAL A 536 15.54 -13.68 7.08
N LEU A 537 16.33 -14.72 7.36
CA LEU A 537 17.79 -14.71 7.16
C LEU A 537 18.21 -14.24 5.76
N GLN A 538 17.60 -14.79 4.72
CA GLN A 538 17.95 -14.43 3.34
C GLN A 538 17.75 -12.94 3.05
N SER A 539 16.74 -12.32 3.60
CA SER A 539 16.50 -10.88 3.44
C SER A 539 17.54 -10.05 4.19
N LEU A 540 17.96 -10.49 5.37
CA LEU A 540 19.06 -9.85 6.09
C LEU A 540 20.39 -9.97 5.32
N GLU A 541 20.69 -11.11 4.71
CA GLU A 541 21.88 -11.32 3.88
C GLU A 541 21.88 -10.47 2.60
N GLU A 542 20.70 -10.15 2.05
CA GLU A 542 20.55 -9.24 0.91
C GLU A 542 20.60 -7.75 1.32
N MET A 543 20.28 -7.44 2.58
CA MET A 543 20.20 -6.08 3.12
C MET A 543 21.50 -5.62 3.78
N LEU A 544 22.20 -6.51 4.50
CA LEU A 544 23.34 -6.18 5.35
C LEU A 544 24.63 -6.84 4.89
N PRO A 545 25.79 -6.19 5.05
CA PRO A 545 27.07 -6.85 4.90
C PRO A 545 27.21 -8.04 5.87
N LYS A 546 27.86 -9.11 5.43
CA LYS A 546 27.94 -10.37 6.19
C LYS A 546 28.47 -10.20 7.61
N GLU A 547 29.45 -9.34 7.82
CA GLU A 547 30.08 -9.02 9.11
C GLU A 547 29.14 -8.25 10.07
N HIS A 548 28.04 -7.71 9.57
CA HIS A 548 27.04 -6.95 10.34
C HIS A 548 25.71 -7.71 10.52
N LEU A 549 25.67 -8.99 10.14
CA LEU A 549 24.48 -9.81 10.37
C LEU A 549 24.25 -10.10 11.86
N TRP A 550 25.33 -10.27 12.65
CA TRP A 550 25.26 -10.54 14.08
C TRP A 550 26.58 -10.22 14.79
N PRO A 551 26.58 -9.68 16.03
CA PRO A 551 25.39 -9.26 16.79
C PRO A 551 24.72 -8.00 16.21
N ILE A 552 23.53 -7.64 16.72
CA ILE A 552 22.80 -6.42 16.36
C ILE A 552 23.70 -5.20 16.62
N ASP A 553 23.89 -4.37 15.61
CA ASP A 553 24.79 -3.22 15.65
C ASP A 553 24.19 -1.96 14.99
N GLU A 554 25.02 -1.01 14.61
CA GLU A 554 24.58 0.25 13.99
C GLU A 554 23.98 0.07 12.58
N PHE A 555 24.32 -0.99 11.84
CA PHE A 555 23.70 -1.32 10.55
C PHE A 555 22.24 -1.73 10.73
N TRP A 556 21.96 -2.55 11.73
CA TRP A 556 20.59 -2.87 12.13
C TRP A 556 19.83 -1.60 12.55
N ASN A 557 20.45 -0.75 13.36
CA ASN A 557 19.84 0.50 13.83
C ASN A 557 19.54 1.45 12.67
N PHE A 558 20.39 1.48 11.63
CA PHE A 558 20.13 2.28 10.44
C PHE A 558 18.89 1.82 9.68
N HIS A 559 18.65 0.50 9.62
CA HIS A 559 17.48 -0.10 8.99
C HIS A 559 16.27 -0.24 9.92
N ALA A 560 16.39 0.08 11.21
CA ALA A 560 15.25 0.04 12.14
C ALA A 560 14.27 1.18 11.87
N GLY A 561 14.74 2.41 11.85
CA GLY A 561 13.91 3.58 11.66
C GLY A 561 14.50 4.84 12.27
N GLY A 562 13.77 5.93 12.17
CA GLY A 562 14.16 7.22 12.73
C GLY A 562 13.51 7.53 14.08
N GLY A 563 13.98 8.57 14.73
CA GLY A 563 13.38 9.13 15.94
C GLY A 563 13.28 8.13 17.09
N GLY A 564 12.07 7.85 17.51
CA GLY A 564 11.78 6.92 18.59
C GLY A 564 11.94 5.44 18.22
N TYR A 565 12.06 5.12 16.95
CA TYR A 565 12.07 3.76 16.39
C TYR A 565 13.46 3.34 15.89
N ARG A 566 14.50 3.99 16.38
CA ARG A 566 15.90 3.91 15.94
C ARG A 566 16.65 2.62 16.29
N ASN A 567 16.03 1.66 16.94
CA ASN A 567 16.59 0.35 17.28
C ASN A 567 15.48 -0.63 17.63
N VAL A 568 15.84 -1.89 17.81
CA VAL A 568 14.94 -2.98 18.19
C VAL A 568 15.05 -3.40 19.64
N ASN A 569 15.54 -2.54 20.53
CA ASN A 569 15.84 -2.92 21.91
C ASN A 569 14.61 -3.35 22.71
N VAL A 570 13.45 -2.66 22.53
CA VAL A 570 12.20 -3.04 23.20
C VAL A 570 11.75 -4.42 22.76
N PHE A 571 11.80 -4.70 21.47
CA PHE A 571 11.45 -5.99 20.88
C PHE A 571 12.40 -7.10 21.37
N THR A 572 13.72 -6.86 21.31
CA THR A 572 14.73 -7.83 21.76
C THR A 572 14.60 -8.14 23.25
N ALA A 573 14.38 -7.14 24.09
CA ALA A 573 14.16 -7.34 25.53
C ALA A 573 12.90 -8.21 25.80
N ALA A 574 11.82 -7.97 25.06
CA ALA A 574 10.61 -8.78 25.15
C ALA A 574 10.83 -10.21 24.65
N LEU A 575 11.54 -10.38 23.54
CA LEU A 575 11.91 -11.68 23.00
C LEU A 575 12.72 -12.50 24.02
N GLU A 576 13.78 -11.91 24.58
CA GLU A 576 14.63 -12.55 25.58
C GLU A 576 13.86 -12.84 26.88
N GLY A 577 12.98 -11.94 27.30
CA GLY A 577 12.16 -12.12 28.50
C GLY A 577 11.13 -13.25 28.36
N ARG A 578 10.59 -13.46 27.17
CA ARG A 578 9.58 -14.49 26.88
C ARG A 578 10.18 -15.85 26.48
N TYR A 579 11.15 -15.84 25.57
CA TYR A 579 11.70 -17.06 24.95
C TYR A 579 13.10 -17.42 25.43
N GLY A 580 13.70 -16.61 26.31
CA GLY A 580 15.08 -16.73 26.72
C GLY A 580 16.08 -16.09 25.74
N LYS A 581 17.28 -15.77 26.24
CA LYS A 581 18.32 -15.11 25.45
C LYS A 581 18.64 -15.89 24.18
N ALA A 582 18.78 -15.20 23.06
CA ALA A 582 19.16 -15.82 21.80
C ALA A 582 20.64 -16.28 21.83
N ALA A 583 20.89 -17.49 21.38
CA ALA A 583 22.24 -18.08 21.34
C ALA A 583 23.06 -17.55 20.14
N ASP A 584 22.41 -17.33 19.02
CA ASP A 584 22.98 -16.85 17.75
C ASP A 584 21.91 -16.19 16.89
N LEU A 585 22.28 -15.78 15.67
CA LEU A 585 21.36 -15.14 14.73
C LEU A 585 20.16 -16.05 14.37
N ASN A 586 20.40 -17.32 14.09
CA ASN A 586 19.33 -18.24 13.69
C ASN A 586 18.29 -18.43 14.81
N ASP A 587 18.78 -18.54 16.05
CA ASP A 587 17.92 -18.62 17.22
C ASP A 587 17.13 -17.31 17.44
N TYR A 588 17.78 -16.14 17.26
CA TYR A 588 17.11 -14.85 17.32
C TYR A 588 16.00 -14.73 16.27
N LEU A 589 16.28 -15.12 15.03
CA LEU A 589 15.31 -15.09 13.95
C LEU A 589 14.14 -16.04 14.19
N ARG A 590 14.41 -17.27 14.61
CA ARG A 590 13.40 -18.27 14.96
C ARG A 590 12.42 -17.74 16.02
N LYS A 591 12.94 -17.15 17.09
CA LYS A 591 12.17 -16.54 18.18
C LYS A 591 11.41 -15.30 17.70
N SER A 592 12.02 -14.49 16.85
CA SER A 592 11.39 -13.31 16.26
C SER A 592 10.17 -13.68 15.41
N GLN A 593 10.27 -14.71 14.57
CA GLN A 593 9.14 -15.14 13.75
C GLN A 593 7.97 -15.63 14.60
N ALA A 594 8.22 -16.40 15.64
CA ALA A 594 7.19 -16.87 16.57
C ALA A 594 6.53 -15.70 17.32
N MET A 595 7.31 -14.74 17.81
CA MET A 595 6.81 -13.59 18.56
C MET A 595 5.98 -12.65 17.67
N THR A 596 6.41 -12.42 16.42
CA THR A 596 5.67 -11.58 15.47
C THR A 596 4.40 -12.28 14.99
N TYR A 597 4.44 -13.62 14.74
CA TYR A 597 3.23 -14.40 14.42
C TYR A 597 2.17 -14.26 15.52
N GLU A 598 2.55 -14.47 16.79
CA GLU A 598 1.63 -14.37 17.91
C GLU A 598 1.09 -12.95 18.10
N GLY A 599 1.96 -11.94 17.98
CA GLY A 599 1.59 -10.53 18.17
C GLY A 599 0.57 -10.05 17.16
N GLU A 600 0.82 -10.30 15.87
CA GLU A 600 -0.08 -9.91 14.78
C GLU A 600 -1.41 -10.68 14.86
N ARG A 601 -1.36 -11.99 15.11
CA ARG A 601 -2.55 -12.79 15.29
C ARG A 601 -3.42 -12.25 16.44
N ALA A 602 -2.84 -12.00 17.60
CA ALA A 602 -3.57 -11.51 18.76
C ALA A 602 -4.23 -10.15 18.52
N MET A 603 -3.57 -9.25 17.80
CA MET A 603 -4.11 -7.95 17.43
C MET A 603 -5.39 -8.11 16.58
N PHE A 604 -5.28 -8.78 15.44
CA PHE A 604 -6.42 -8.91 14.52
C PHE A 604 -7.54 -9.77 15.11
N GLU A 605 -7.23 -10.82 15.87
CA GLU A 605 -8.23 -11.63 16.60
C GLU A 605 -9.03 -10.78 17.60
N ALA A 606 -8.36 -9.89 18.34
CA ALA A 606 -9.04 -9.03 19.31
C ALA A 606 -10.02 -8.06 18.64
N PHE A 607 -9.60 -7.42 17.53
CA PHE A 607 -10.50 -6.53 16.78
C PHE A 607 -11.64 -7.31 16.11
N GLY A 608 -11.38 -8.50 15.59
CA GLY A 608 -12.39 -9.40 15.03
C GLY A 608 -13.43 -9.83 16.06
N ARG A 609 -12.97 -10.24 17.27
CA ARG A 609 -13.87 -10.65 18.38
C ARG A 609 -14.75 -9.49 18.86
N ASN A 610 -14.21 -8.29 18.88
CA ASN A 610 -14.87 -7.13 19.47
C ASN A 610 -15.70 -6.31 18.45
N LYS A 611 -15.93 -6.81 17.22
CA LYS A 611 -16.76 -6.07 16.25
C LYS A 611 -18.22 -6.03 16.74
N TYR A 612 -18.90 -4.93 16.70
CA TYR A 612 -18.59 -3.58 16.22
C TYR A 612 -18.38 -2.56 17.34
N ALA A 613 -17.95 -3.00 18.54
CA ALA A 613 -17.32 -2.08 19.48
C ALA A 613 -15.91 -1.67 18.95
N ALA A 614 -15.22 -2.59 18.28
CA ALA A 614 -14.08 -2.29 17.41
C ALA A 614 -14.58 -2.16 15.97
N THR A 615 -14.34 -1.04 15.31
CA THR A 615 -14.84 -0.72 13.96
C THR A 615 -13.75 -0.74 12.90
N GLY A 616 -12.48 -0.72 13.31
CA GLY A 616 -11.36 -0.87 12.36
C GLY A 616 -9.99 -0.93 13.01
N VAL A 617 -9.08 -1.60 12.33
CA VAL A 617 -7.65 -1.69 12.66
C VAL A 617 -6.81 -1.63 11.39
N VAL A 618 -5.79 -0.77 11.42
CA VAL A 618 -4.81 -0.64 10.35
C VAL A 618 -3.43 -0.92 10.94
N GLN A 619 -2.85 -2.06 10.55
CA GLN A 619 -1.48 -2.42 10.89
C GLN A 619 -0.52 -1.36 10.36
N TRP A 620 0.36 -0.89 11.18
CA TRP A 620 1.42 0.02 10.83
C TRP A 620 2.77 -0.70 10.83
N MET A 621 3.29 -1.16 9.66
CA MET A 621 2.90 -0.99 8.26
C MET A 621 2.54 -2.33 7.59
N LEU A 622 1.97 -2.26 6.39
CA LEU A 622 1.80 -3.42 5.52
C LEU A 622 3.13 -3.85 4.90
N ASN A 623 3.85 -2.89 4.32
CA ASN A 623 5.13 -3.05 3.62
C ASN A 623 6.13 -1.98 4.03
N ASN A 624 7.29 -1.95 3.38
CA ASN A 624 8.34 -0.95 3.58
C ASN A 624 8.68 -0.22 2.28
N ALA A 625 9.09 1.06 2.40
CA ALA A 625 9.57 1.87 1.28
C ALA A 625 11.00 1.50 0.83
N TRP A 626 11.75 0.80 1.69
CA TRP A 626 13.12 0.33 1.49
C TRP A 626 13.37 -0.87 2.42
N PRO A 627 14.46 -1.63 2.29
CA PRO A 627 14.78 -2.71 3.23
C PRO A 627 14.85 -2.17 4.66
N SER A 628 13.91 -2.61 5.51
CA SER A 628 13.76 -2.17 6.89
C SER A 628 13.35 -3.33 7.79
N ILE A 629 13.54 -3.18 9.09
CA ILE A 629 13.25 -4.19 10.12
C ILE A 629 12.09 -3.78 11.03
N ILE A 630 11.25 -2.83 10.63
CA ILE A 630 10.10 -2.39 11.42
C ILE A 630 8.79 -2.55 10.67
N TRP A 631 7.78 -3.05 11.39
CA TRP A 631 6.34 -3.03 11.18
C TRP A 631 5.77 -3.72 9.95
N HIS A 632 6.58 -4.27 9.03
CA HIS A 632 6.06 -4.90 7.83
C HIS A 632 5.39 -6.27 8.11
N LEU A 633 4.43 -6.66 7.26
CA LEU A 633 3.88 -8.01 7.23
C LEU A 633 4.63 -8.90 6.25
N TYR A 634 5.16 -8.32 5.17
CA TYR A 634 6.15 -8.90 4.28
C TYR A 634 7.25 -7.87 4.02
N ASP A 635 8.46 -8.33 3.90
CA ASP A 635 9.62 -7.45 3.80
C ASP A 635 9.80 -6.82 2.41
N TRP A 636 10.78 -5.93 2.28
CA TRP A 636 11.12 -5.28 1.02
C TRP A 636 11.34 -6.26 -0.14
N TYR A 637 11.87 -7.46 0.13
CA TYR A 637 12.14 -8.48 -0.88
C TYR A 637 10.95 -9.38 -1.19
N LEU A 638 9.74 -9.01 -0.73
CA LEU A 638 8.50 -9.77 -0.87
C LEU A 638 8.57 -11.16 -0.21
N ARG A 639 9.27 -11.26 0.93
CA ARG A 639 9.30 -12.48 1.75
C ARG A 639 8.37 -12.35 2.94
N PRO A 640 7.34 -13.19 3.01
CA PRO A 640 6.47 -13.23 4.17
C PRO A 640 7.15 -13.90 5.36
N GLY A 641 7.05 -13.28 6.54
CA GLY A 641 7.50 -13.83 7.81
C GLY A 641 6.36 -14.32 8.69
N GLY A 642 6.66 -14.59 9.98
CA GLY A 642 5.67 -15.02 10.97
C GLY A 642 4.48 -14.06 11.08
N GLY A 643 4.73 -12.74 11.05
CA GLY A 643 3.67 -11.72 11.13
C GLY A 643 2.64 -11.81 9.99
N TYR A 644 3.10 -12.11 8.77
CA TYR A 644 2.21 -12.34 7.63
C TYR A 644 1.24 -13.50 7.91
N PHE A 645 1.75 -14.63 8.36
CA PHE A 645 0.93 -15.82 8.60
C PHE A 645 0.07 -15.72 9.85
N GLY A 646 0.53 -15.00 10.89
CA GLY A 646 -0.28 -14.63 12.04
C GLY A 646 -1.47 -13.76 11.64
N THR A 647 -1.24 -12.74 10.80
CA THR A 647 -2.29 -11.88 10.22
C THR A 647 -3.26 -12.70 9.38
N LYS A 648 -2.76 -13.55 8.48
CA LYS A 648 -3.57 -14.42 7.62
C LYS A 648 -4.47 -15.34 8.47
N LYS A 649 -3.89 -15.96 9.49
CA LYS A 649 -4.62 -16.85 10.42
C LYS A 649 -5.76 -16.11 11.13
N ALA A 650 -5.48 -14.96 11.73
CA ALA A 650 -6.46 -14.18 12.49
C ALA A 650 -7.65 -13.67 11.64
N ASN A 651 -7.40 -13.42 10.35
CA ASN A 651 -8.37 -12.83 9.44
C ASN A 651 -9.10 -13.87 8.58
N GLU A 652 -8.94 -15.17 8.81
CA GLU A 652 -9.72 -16.20 8.12
C GLU A 652 -11.22 -15.84 8.19
N PRO A 653 -11.97 -15.94 7.09
CA PRO A 653 -13.35 -15.42 7.04
C PRO A 653 -14.32 -16.07 8.04
N VAL A 654 -14.09 -17.33 8.40
CA VAL A 654 -14.73 -18.02 9.53
C VAL A 654 -13.60 -18.56 10.39
N HIS A 655 -13.42 -17.98 11.58
CA HIS A 655 -12.25 -18.18 12.42
C HIS A 655 -12.62 -18.60 13.83
N VAL A 656 -11.89 -19.60 14.39
CA VAL A 656 -11.98 -19.99 15.79
C VAL A 656 -10.77 -19.48 16.56
N GLN A 657 -10.98 -18.79 17.68
CA GLN A 657 -9.94 -18.13 18.44
C GLN A 657 -10.09 -18.29 19.96
N TYR A 658 -8.92 -18.18 20.65
CA TYR A 658 -8.79 -18.07 22.09
C TYR A 658 -8.70 -16.61 22.50
N SER A 659 -9.32 -16.26 23.64
CA SER A 659 -9.31 -14.91 24.18
C SER A 659 -8.33 -14.80 25.34
N TYR A 660 -7.32 -13.98 25.20
CA TYR A 660 -6.26 -13.81 26.20
C TYR A 660 -6.69 -13.12 27.50
N ASP A 661 -7.87 -12.49 27.54
CA ASP A 661 -8.39 -11.78 28.73
C ASP A 661 -9.21 -12.69 29.65
N ASP A 662 -9.96 -13.65 29.08
CA ASP A 662 -10.96 -14.41 29.83
C ASP A 662 -10.99 -15.90 29.47
N ARG A 663 -10.05 -16.38 28.70
CA ARG A 663 -9.93 -17.78 28.26
C ARG A 663 -11.15 -18.30 27.46
N SER A 664 -11.99 -17.41 26.97
CA SER A 664 -13.11 -17.84 26.13
C SER A 664 -12.63 -18.32 24.76
N VAL A 665 -13.37 -19.28 24.21
CA VAL A 665 -13.27 -19.72 22.82
C VAL A 665 -14.40 -19.05 22.06
N ALA A 666 -14.07 -18.32 21.01
CA ALA A 666 -15.03 -17.61 20.17
C ALA A 666 -14.90 -18.03 18.71
N VAL A 667 -15.99 -17.91 17.96
CA VAL A 667 -16.02 -18.04 16.51
C VAL A 667 -16.43 -16.71 15.91
N VAL A 668 -15.63 -16.22 14.98
CA VAL A 668 -15.88 -14.97 14.23
C VAL A 668 -16.25 -15.34 12.80
N ASN A 669 -17.40 -14.86 12.34
CA ASN A 669 -17.84 -14.95 10.95
C ASN A 669 -17.79 -13.56 10.31
N SER A 670 -17.05 -13.41 9.21
CA SER A 670 -16.93 -12.17 8.45
C SER A 670 -17.70 -12.21 7.11
N TYR A 671 -18.45 -13.29 6.82
CA TYR A 671 -19.33 -13.35 5.67
C TYR A 671 -20.73 -12.83 6.00
N TYR A 672 -21.39 -12.21 5.04
CA TYR A 672 -22.81 -11.82 5.12
C TYR A 672 -23.76 -13.01 4.92
N ARG A 673 -23.40 -14.17 5.45
CA ARG A 673 -24.22 -15.39 5.52
C ARG A 673 -23.93 -16.14 6.81
N GLY A 674 -24.96 -16.81 7.36
CA GLY A 674 -24.81 -17.63 8.55
C GLY A 674 -24.44 -19.08 8.24
N PHE A 675 -24.06 -19.81 9.28
CA PHE A 675 -23.71 -21.23 9.24
C PHE A 675 -24.30 -21.94 10.45
N SER A 676 -24.89 -23.12 10.27
CA SER A 676 -25.53 -23.88 11.34
C SER A 676 -24.85 -25.23 11.60
N GLY A 677 -24.91 -25.68 12.85
CA GLY A 677 -24.43 -27.00 13.26
C GLY A 677 -22.93 -27.19 13.24
N TYR A 678 -22.15 -26.08 13.29
CA TYR A 678 -20.68 -26.16 13.32
C TYR A 678 -20.20 -26.69 14.66
N LYS A 679 -19.11 -27.47 14.66
CA LYS A 679 -18.52 -28.07 15.85
C LYS A 679 -17.20 -27.38 16.20
N VAL A 680 -17.13 -26.83 17.39
CA VAL A 680 -15.94 -26.22 17.98
C VAL A 680 -15.36 -27.18 19.00
N ALA A 681 -14.07 -27.52 18.86
CA ALA A 681 -13.36 -28.29 19.88
C ALA A 681 -12.13 -27.51 20.38
N ALA A 682 -11.90 -27.58 21.68
CA ALA A 682 -10.72 -27.07 22.35
C ALA A 682 -10.02 -28.21 23.14
N LYS A 683 -8.71 -28.28 23.00
CA LYS A 683 -7.84 -29.19 23.76
C LYS A 683 -6.68 -28.42 24.35
N VAL A 684 -6.34 -28.74 25.60
CA VAL A 684 -5.17 -28.16 26.30
C VAL A 684 -4.17 -29.27 26.60
N TYR A 685 -2.93 -28.99 26.30
CA TYR A 685 -1.82 -29.94 26.48
C TYR A 685 -0.69 -29.29 27.27
N ASN A 686 -0.07 -30.09 28.15
CA ASN A 686 1.23 -29.75 28.69
C ASN A 686 2.31 -29.75 27.58
N LEU A 687 3.51 -29.31 27.93
CA LEU A 687 4.67 -29.30 27.01
C LEU A 687 5.02 -30.69 26.48
N ASP A 688 4.80 -31.73 27.30
CA ASP A 688 4.98 -33.14 26.95
C ASP A 688 3.83 -33.79 26.20
N LEU A 689 2.87 -32.98 25.78
CA LEU A 689 1.62 -33.35 25.09
C LEU A 689 0.63 -34.17 25.93
N THR A 690 0.77 -34.24 27.24
CA THR A 690 -0.27 -34.76 28.13
C THR A 690 -1.51 -33.89 28.03
N GLU A 691 -2.63 -34.49 27.61
CA GLU A 691 -3.92 -33.77 27.50
C GLU A 691 -4.47 -33.46 28.89
N LYS A 692 -4.74 -32.18 29.18
CA LYS A 692 -5.27 -31.66 30.44
C LYS A 692 -6.73 -31.30 30.38
N PHE A 693 -7.22 -30.96 29.20
CA PHE A 693 -8.59 -30.56 28.96
C PHE A 693 -9.03 -30.91 27.56
N SER A 694 -10.32 -31.28 27.41
CA SER A 694 -10.96 -31.43 26.11
C SER A 694 -12.44 -31.05 26.22
N LYS A 695 -12.92 -30.21 25.31
CA LYS A 695 -14.34 -29.84 25.22
C LYS A 695 -14.75 -29.64 23.78
N THR A 696 -15.95 -30.11 23.44
CA THR A 696 -16.57 -29.88 22.14
C THR A 696 -17.96 -29.29 22.34
N ALA A 697 -18.33 -28.34 21.51
CA ALA A 697 -19.67 -27.73 21.47
C ALA A 697 -20.14 -27.57 20.03
N THR A 698 -21.46 -27.62 19.83
CA THR A 698 -22.09 -27.29 18.55
C THR A 698 -22.64 -25.88 18.61
N VAL A 699 -22.44 -25.11 17.54
CA VAL A 699 -22.86 -23.71 17.46
C VAL A 699 -23.49 -23.38 16.12
N ASP A 700 -24.43 -22.44 16.14
CA ASP A 700 -24.90 -21.71 14.97
C ASP A 700 -24.25 -20.34 14.96
N ILE A 701 -23.81 -19.91 13.79
CA ILE A 701 -23.04 -18.68 13.59
C ILE A 701 -23.84 -17.77 12.66
N GLY A 702 -24.28 -16.63 13.15
CA GLY A 702 -25.00 -15.63 12.35
C GLY A 702 -24.15 -15.01 11.24
N GLU A 703 -24.79 -14.29 10.32
CA GLU A 703 -24.06 -13.47 9.33
C GLU A 703 -23.27 -12.38 10.06
N ASP A 704 -22.06 -12.15 9.63
CA ASP A 704 -21.14 -11.09 10.11
C ASP A 704 -21.15 -10.92 11.63
N SER A 705 -21.00 -12.03 12.35
CA SER A 705 -21.24 -12.13 13.79
C SER A 705 -20.07 -12.75 14.56
N VAL A 706 -20.15 -12.64 15.87
CA VAL A 706 -19.25 -13.29 16.82
C VAL A 706 -20.07 -14.15 17.77
N VAL A 707 -19.66 -15.40 17.95
CA VAL A 707 -20.27 -16.32 18.92
C VAL A 707 -19.23 -16.71 19.97
N ARG A 708 -19.47 -16.35 21.22
CA ARG A 708 -18.72 -16.86 22.37
C ARG A 708 -19.25 -18.25 22.70
N VAL A 709 -18.41 -19.28 22.56
CA VAL A 709 -18.84 -20.68 22.61
C VAL A 709 -18.77 -21.26 24.03
N PHE A 710 -17.61 -21.17 24.67
CA PHE A 710 -17.37 -21.56 26.06
C PHE A 710 -16.06 -20.99 26.58
N GLU A 711 -15.81 -21.13 27.88
CA GLU A 711 -14.55 -20.81 28.53
C GLU A 711 -13.74 -22.07 28.79
N ILE A 712 -12.42 -21.95 28.65
CA ILE A 712 -11.45 -22.95 29.11
C ILE A 712 -11.18 -22.68 30.61
N PRO A 713 -11.46 -23.62 31.52
CA PRO A 713 -11.32 -23.36 32.95
C PRO A 713 -9.87 -23.19 33.37
N GLU A 714 -9.64 -22.65 34.52
CA GLU A 714 -8.35 -22.80 35.22
C GLU A 714 -8.06 -24.25 35.53
N MET A 715 -6.81 -24.65 35.39
CA MET A 715 -6.42 -26.04 35.55
C MET A 715 -5.18 -26.16 36.41
N GLU A 716 -5.20 -27.08 37.33
CA GLU A 716 -4.01 -27.46 38.09
C GLU A 716 -3.10 -28.45 37.30
N GLY A 717 -1.80 -28.40 37.57
CA GLY A 717 -0.84 -29.33 36.97
C GLY A 717 -0.53 -29.04 35.51
N LEU A 718 -0.72 -27.80 35.04
CA LEU A 718 -0.18 -27.34 33.78
C LEU A 718 1.32 -27.14 33.89
N SER A 719 2.06 -27.48 32.83
CA SER A 719 3.47 -27.05 32.67
C SER A 719 3.52 -25.52 32.48
N THR A 720 4.63 -24.89 32.90
CA THR A 720 4.80 -23.43 32.77
C THR A 720 4.46 -22.94 31.36
N THR A 721 5.04 -23.57 30.34
CA THR A 721 4.63 -23.42 28.94
C THR A 721 3.69 -24.57 28.59
N TYR A 722 2.50 -24.23 28.01
CA TYR A 722 1.46 -25.19 27.63
C TYR A 722 0.81 -24.80 26.32
N PHE A 723 0.01 -25.68 25.73
CA PHE A 723 -0.60 -25.46 24.42
C PHE A 723 -2.13 -25.51 24.48
N VAL A 724 -2.77 -24.68 23.67
CA VAL A 724 -4.22 -24.74 23.39
C VAL A 724 -4.41 -24.95 21.91
N ARG A 725 -5.08 -26.04 21.54
CA ARG A 725 -5.46 -26.35 20.17
C ARG A 725 -6.97 -26.18 19.99
N LEU A 726 -7.36 -25.38 19.03
CA LEU A 726 -8.74 -25.16 18.64
C LEU A 726 -9.00 -25.71 17.25
N THR A 727 -10.17 -26.31 17.02
CA THR A 727 -10.61 -26.75 15.70
C THR A 727 -12.07 -26.38 15.48
N LEU A 728 -12.38 -26.01 14.26
CA LEU A 728 -13.74 -25.77 13.79
C LEU A 728 -14.04 -26.71 12.62
N GLN A 729 -15.15 -27.41 12.70
CA GLN A 729 -15.67 -28.28 11.65
C GLN A 729 -17.07 -27.82 11.25
N ASP A 730 -17.41 -28.00 9.99
CA ASP A 730 -18.77 -27.77 9.53
C ASP A 730 -19.75 -28.86 10.04
N SER A 731 -21.03 -28.73 9.70
CA SER A 731 -22.07 -29.69 10.11
C SER A 731 -21.84 -31.11 9.57
N ALA A 732 -21.09 -31.28 8.49
CA ALA A 732 -20.72 -32.57 7.90
C ALA A 732 -19.43 -33.15 8.51
N GLY A 733 -18.79 -32.42 9.42
CA GLY A 733 -17.52 -32.82 10.07
C GLY A 733 -16.27 -32.51 9.25
N LYS A 734 -16.40 -31.74 8.14
CA LYS A 734 -15.25 -31.30 7.35
C LYS A 734 -14.51 -30.17 8.11
N PRO A 735 -13.17 -30.23 8.21
CA PRO A 735 -12.40 -29.13 8.79
C PRO A 735 -12.66 -27.79 8.07
N VAL A 736 -12.90 -26.74 8.82
CA VAL A 736 -13.05 -25.36 8.34
C VAL A 736 -11.79 -24.57 8.67
N THR A 737 -11.39 -24.54 9.94
CA THR A 737 -10.16 -23.89 10.41
C THR A 737 -9.65 -24.55 11.68
N SER A 738 -8.38 -24.31 11.98
CA SER A 738 -7.75 -24.67 13.27
C SER A 738 -6.82 -23.55 13.71
N ASN A 739 -6.63 -23.46 15.03
CA ASN A 739 -5.71 -22.49 15.62
C ASN A 739 -4.92 -23.13 16.76
N PHE A 740 -3.70 -22.68 16.98
CA PHE A 740 -2.82 -23.24 17.97
C PHE A 740 -2.12 -22.13 18.76
N TYR A 741 -2.20 -22.20 20.08
CA TYR A 741 -1.64 -21.21 20.99
C TYR A 741 -0.61 -21.85 21.89
N TRP A 742 0.50 -21.14 22.13
CA TRP A 742 1.48 -21.45 23.14
C TRP A 742 1.40 -20.39 24.22
N LEU A 743 1.10 -20.85 25.40
CA LEU A 743 0.74 -20.00 26.53
C LEU A 743 1.61 -20.32 27.74
N SER A 744 1.59 -19.43 28.73
CA SER A 744 2.31 -19.63 29.99
C SER A 744 1.36 -19.51 31.19
N THR A 745 1.64 -20.30 32.23
CA THR A 745 1.01 -20.14 33.54
C THR A 745 1.47 -18.88 34.27
N GLN A 746 2.57 -18.25 33.80
CA GLN A 746 2.99 -16.90 34.16
C GLN A 746 2.62 -15.96 32.99
N PRO A 747 1.48 -15.25 33.06
CA PRO A 747 1.05 -14.39 31.96
C PRO A 747 1.90 -13.11 31.86
N ASP A 748 1.89 -12.49 30.67
CA ASP A 748 2.41 -11.14 30.53
C ASP A 748 1.60 -10.14 31.39
N VAL A 749 2.30 -9.26 32.09
CA VAL A 749 1.72 -8.19 32.92
C VAL A 749 2.21 -6.85 32.44
N SER A 750 1.31 -6.04 31.88
CA SER A 750 1.61 -4.72 31.37
C SER A 750 1.75 -3.68 32.48
N ASP A 751 2.64 -2.71 32.31
CA ASP A 751 2.74 -1.52 33.12
C ASP A 751 1.85 -0.39 32.57
N TRP A 752 0.57 -0.45 32.89
CA TRP A 752 -0.40 0.54 32.41
C TRP A 752 -0.04 1.98 32.83
N ALA A 753 0.60 2.17 33.98
CA ALA A 753 0.98 3.49 34.49
C ALA A 753 2.15 4.09 33.68
N ALA A 754 3.09 3.29 33.22
CA ALA A 754 4.21 3.71 32.39
C ALA A 754 3.87 3.75 30.88
N GLY A 755 2.69 3.30 30.49
CA GLY A 755 2.25 3.30 29.09
C GLY A 755 2.15 4.73 28.52
N ASN A 756 2.48 4.88 27.25
CA ASN A 756 2.40 6.12 26.48
C ASN A 756 1.84 5.88 25.07
N GLY A 757 1.87 6.89 24.19
CA GLY A 757 1.39 6.78 22.81
C GLY A 757 2.22 5.88 21.90
N ARG A 758 3.40 5.39 22.33
CA ARG A 758 4.23 4.48 21.53
C ARG A 758 4.05 3.02 21.92
N TYR A 759 3.96 2.71 23.23
CA TYR A 759 3.78 1.38 23.75
C TYR A 759 3.43 1.38 25.23
N THR A 760 3.05 0.20 25.73
CA THR A 760 2.89 -0.06 27.16
C THR A 760 3.97 -1.03 27.60
N PRO A 761 4.91 -0.64 28.45
CA PRO A 761 5.95 -1.53 28.95
C PRO A 761 5.38 -2.78 29.65
N ILE A 762 6.17 -3.83 29.69
CA ILE A 762 5.80 -5.11 30.33
C ILE A 762 6.58 -5.23 31.63
N LYS A 763 5.88 -5.45 32.76
CA LYS A 763 6.47 -5.68 34.07
C LYS A 763 6.97 -7.12 34.25
N THR A 764 6.20 -8.06 33.74
CA THR A 764 6.48 -9.49 33.80
C THR A 764 6.18 -10.11 32.44
N TYR A 765 7.13 -10.84 31.89
CA TYR A 765 6.95 -11.53 30.63
C TYR A 765 6.38 -12.94 30.86
N ALA A 766 5.57 -13.40 29.95
CA ALA A 766 5.15 -14.80 29.90
C ALA A 766 6.37 -15.70 29.72
N ASP A 767 6.52 -16.72 30.57
CA ASP A 767 7.63 -17.67 30.45
C ASP A 767 7.32 -18.74 29.40
N LEU A 768 7.90 -18.58 28.23
CA LEU A 768 7.83 -19.50 27.09
C LEU A 768 9.15 -20.24 26.85
N THR A 769 10.11 -20.16 27.80
CA THR A 769 11.42 -20.84 27.70
C THR A 769 11.29 -22.35 27.63
N GLY A 770 10.13 -22.90 28.03
CA GLY A 770 9.81 -24.32 27.86
C GLY A 770 9.91 -24.80 26.41
N LEU A 771 9.65 -23.91 25.42
CA LEU A 771 9.75 -24.26 24.00
C LEU A 771 11.16 -24.71 23.59
N GLU A 772 12.20 -24.25 24.25
CA GLU A 772 13.59 -24.70 24.03
C GLU A 772 13.80 -26.16 24.40
N LYS A 773 12.89 -26.77 25.19
CA LYS A 773 12.95 -28.16 25.62
C LYS A 773 12.20 -29.10 24.67
N LEU A 774 11.57 -28.58 23.61
CA LEU A 774 10.92 -29.42 22.61
C LEU A 774 11.98 -30.31 21.94
N ALA A 775 11.73 -31.62 21.95
CA ALA A 775 12.64 -32.58 21.34
C ALA A 775 12.70 -32.35 19.82
N PRO A 776 13.87 -32.51 19.19
CA PRO A 776 14.02 -32.46 17.75
C PRO A 776 13.13 -33.48 17.05
N VAL A 777 12.49 -33.04 15.92
CA VAL A 777 11.50 -33.84 15.20
C VAL A 777 11.83 -33.91 13.71
N LYS A 778 11.69 -35.12 13.15
CA LYS A 778 11.77 -35.33 11.70
C LYS A 778 10.39 -35.10 11.07
N VAL A 779 10.34 -34.17 10.15
CA VAL A 779 9.17 -33.86 9.35
C VAL A 779 9.43 -34.27 7.90
N LYS A 780 8.58 -35.13 7.35
CA LYS A 780 8.66 -35.56 5.96
C LYS A 780 7.76 -34.66 5.09
N ALA A 781 8.34 -34.09 4.06
CA ALA A 781 7.56 -33.38 3.03
C ALA A 781 7.64 -34.14 1.70
N THR A 782 6.51 -34.18 1.01
CA THR A 782 6.43 -34.60 -0.39
C THR A 782 5.60 -33.58 -1.16
N SER A 783 5.98 -33.29 -2.39
CA SER A 783 5.28 -32.29 -3.16
C SER A 783 5.03 -32.70 -4.61
N ARG A 784 3.97 -32.15 -5.18
CA ARG A 784 3.61 -32.30 -6.60
C ARG A 784 3.25 -30.92 -7.15
N ALA A 785 3.86 -30.56 -8.25
CA ALA A 785 3.57 -29.30 -8.96
C ALA A 785 2.54 -29.54 -10.08
N GLU A 786 1.62 -28.59 -10.23
CA GLU A 786 0.65 -28.52 -11.32
C GLU A 786 0.72 -27.11 -11.94
N GLN A 787 0.85 -27.06 -13.27
CA GLN A 787 0.88 -25.79 -13.98
C GLN A 787 -0.54 -25.30 -14.28
N LYS A 788 -0.84 -24.03 -13.94
CA LYS A 788 -2.08 -23.32 -14.24
C LYS A 788 -1.76 -21.99 -14.92
N GLY A 789 -1.79 -21.95 -16.25
CA GLY A 789 -1.39 -20.77 -17.02
C GLY A 789 0.09 -20.41 -16.81
N GLY A 790 0.37 -19.17 -16.40
CA GLY A 790 1.72 -18.71 -16.04
C GLY A 790 2.15 -19.07 -14.62
N GLU A 791 1.25 -19.57 -13.80
CA GLU A 791 1.49 -19.96 -12.41
C GLU A 791 1.73 -21.45 -12.25
N GLU A 792 2.41 -21.80 -11.18
CA GLU A 792 2.58 -23.16 -10.71
C GLU A 792 1.95 -23.29 -9.32
N VAL A 793 1.15 -24.34 -9.13
CA VAL A 793 0.53 -24.70 -7.86
C VAL A 793 1.25 -25.91 -7.32
N GLN A 794 1.99 -25.73 -6.23
CA GLN A 794 2.71 -26.77 -5.53
C GLN A 794 1.82 -27.33 -4.42
N GLN A 795 1.35 -28.56 -4.57
CA GLN A 795 0.65 -29.29 -3.51
C GLN A 795 1.71 -29.97 -2.63
N VAL A 796 1.75 -29.64 -1.34
CA VAL A 796 2.74 -30.13 -0.39
C VAL A 796 2.03 -30.90 0.71
N THR A 797 2.46 -32.14 0.91
CA THR A 797 2.07 -32.96 2.06
C THR A 797 3.20 -32.97 3.06
N VAL A 798 2.93 -32.54 4.28
CA VAL A 798 3.87 -32.47 5.39
C VAL A 798 3.40 -33.45 6.47
N GLN A 799 4.30 -34.29 7.00
CA GLN A 799 3.98 -35.26 8.06
C GLN A 799 5.02 -35.22 9.16
N ASN A 800 4.56 -35.06 10.39
CA ASN A 800 5.38 -35.29 11.57
C ASN A 800 5.53 -36.79 11.78
N THR A 801 6.74 -37.33 11.56
CA THR A 801 7.02 -38.76 11.72
C THR A 801 7.63 -39.07 13.09
N GLY A 802 7.81 -38.09 13.96
CA GLY A 802 8.36 -38.18 15.29
C GLY A 802 7.30 -38.38 16.38
N SER A 803 7.76 -38.45 17.63
CA SER A 803 6.92 -38.62 18.83
C SER A 803 6.70 -37.35 19.63
N ALA A 804 7.29 -36.21 19.21
CA ALA A 804 7.11 -34.90 19.83
C ALA A 804 6.36 -33.94 18.88
N LEU A 805 5.90 -32.81 19.39
CA LEU A 805 5.30 -31.74 18.59
C LEU A 805 6.33 -31.21 17.60
N ALA A 806 5.95 -31.09 16.32
CA ALA A 806 6.65 -30.22 15.37
C ALA A 806 6.07 -28.82 15.47
N PHE A 807 6.84 -27.87 15.95
CA PHE A 807 6.40 -26.53 16.27
C PHE A 807 6.91 -25.51 15.26
N MET A 808 6.03 -24.59 14.81
CA MET A 808 6.33 -23.54 13.85
C MET A 808 6.96 -24.11 12.57
N VAL A 809 6.33 -25.12 11.98
CA VAL A 809 6.79 -25.74 10.72
C VAL A 809 6.74 -24.70 9.62
N HIS A 810 7.88 -24.44 9.01
CA HIS A 810 8.05 -23.43 7.97
C HIS A 810 8.43 -24.07 6.64
N LEU A 811 7.80 -23.61 5.58
CA LEU A 811 7.96 -24.12 4.22
C LEU A 811 8.45 -23.03 3.29
N THR A 812 9.44 -23.33 2.45
CA THR A 812 9.89 -22.45 1.36
C THR A 812 9.97 -23.20 0.04
N VAL A 813 9.77 -22.51 -1.06
CA VAL A 813 10.01 -23.05 -2.41
C VAL A 813 11.33 -22.50 -2.92
N ARG A 814 12.20 -23.42 -3.41
CA ARG A 814 13.58 -23.12 -3.83
C ARG A 814 13.83 -23.50 -5.29
N LYS A 815 14.84 -22.87 -5.90
CA LYS A 815 15.39 -23.20 -7.24
C LYS A 815 16.29 -24.43 -7.17
N GLY A 816 15.70 -25.61 -6.89
CA GLY A 816 16.45 -26.86 -6.69
C GLY A 816 17.03 -27.00 -5.28
N PRO A 817 17.82 -28.08 -5.00
CA PRO A 817 18.27 -28.47 -3.67
C PRO A 817 19.05 -27.38 -2.94
N ASP A 818 19.97 -26.73 -3.62
CA ASP A 818 20.90 -25.74 -3.06
C ASP A 818 20.64 -24.32 -3.60
N GLY A 819 19.52 -24.14 -4.30
CA GLY A 819 19.16 -22.84 -4.89
C GLY A 819 18.55 -21.87 -3.89
N ALA A 820 18.46 -20.60 -4.29
CA ALA A 820 17.80 -19.57 -3.51
C ALA A 820 16.28 -19.80 -3.42
N ASP A 821 15.68 -19.30 -2.36
CA ASP A 821 14.23 -19.23 -2.23
C ASP A 821 13.65 -18.32 -3.31
N ILE A 822 12.45 -18.66 -3.80
CA ILE A 822 11.71 -17.81 -4.75
C ILE A 822 10.66 -16.98 -4.02
N ASN A 823 10.42 -15.79 -4.51
CA ASN A 823 9.39 -14.88 -4.01
C ASN A 823 8.85 -14.00 -5.15
N PRO A 824 7.56 -13.61 -5.11
CA PRO A 824 6.55 -13.95 -4.11
C PRO A 824 6.04 -15.39 -4.22
N VAL A 825 5.67 -15.99 -3.08
CA VAL A 825 4.98 -17.29 -2.98
C VAL A 825 3.75 -17.14 -2.09
N TYR A 826 2.60 -17.57 -2.59
CA TYR A 826 1.33 -17.53 -1.86
C TYR A 826 1.07 -18.91 -1.26
N TRP A 827 1.44 -19.09 0.02
CA TRP A 827 1.16 -20.29 0.78
C TRP A 827 -0.25 -20.26 1.36
N GLU A 828 -0.98 -21.36 1.28
CA GLU A 828 -2.28 -21.52 1.94
C GLU A 828 -2.14 -21.33 3.46
N ASP A 829 -1.13 -21.94 4.06
CA ASP A 829 -0.73 -21.76 5.47
C ASP A 829 0.78 -22.04 5.63
N ASN A 830 1.38 -21.48 6.70
CA ASN A 830 2.78 -21.65 7.03
C ASN A 830 3.01 -21.33 8.52
N TYR A 831 4.17 -21.69 9.09
CA TYR A 831 4.44 -21.55 10.51
C TYR A 831 3.38 -22.25 11.39
N PHE A 832 3.00 -23.47 11.03
CA PHE A 832 1.96 -24.26 11.71
C PHE A 832 2.57 -25.37 12.56
N GLU A 833 1.70 -26.03 13.37
CA GLU A 833 2.06 -27.13 14.24
C GLU A 833 1.54 -28.46 13.71
N LEU A 834 2.33 -29.52 13.95
CA LEU A 834 1.92 -30.92 13.70
C LEU A 834 2.12 -31.76 14.96
N MET A 835 1.02 -32.34 15.44
CA MET A 835 1.07 -33.35 16.50
C MET A 835 1.83 -34.60 16.03
N PRO A 836 2.32 -35.46 16.94
CA PRO A 836 2.94 -36.75 16.58
C PRO A 836 2.05 -37.53 15.59
N GLY A 837 2.65 -37.96 14.47
CA GLY A 837 1.95 -38.71 13.42
C GLY A 837 1.01 -37.89 12.52
N GLU A 838 0.77 -36.62 12.84
CA GLU A 838 -0.15 -35.77 12.07
C GLU A 838 0.40 -35.48 10.67
N LYS A 839 -0.53 -35.50 9.70
CA LYS A 839 -0.30 -35.17 8.30
C LYS A 839 -1.12 -33.97 7.93
N ARG A 840 -0.53 -33.03 7.20
CA ARG A 840 -1.20 -31.83 6.67
C ARG A 840 -0.89 -31.63 5.19
N GLU A 841 -1.87 -31.19 4.44
CA GLU A 841 -1.71 -30.78 3.05
C GLU A 841 -1.86 -29.27 2.98
N VAL A 842 -0.93 -28.63 2.26
CA VAL A 842 -0.94 -27.18 2.01
C VAL A 842 -0.54 -26.91 0.58
N THR A 843 -1.01 -25.80 0.03
CA THR A 843 -0.67 -25.36 -1.34
C THR A 843 0.21 -24.13 -1.31
N ALA A 844 1.09 -24.01 -2.32
CA ALA A 844 1.85 -22.82 -2.62
C ALA A 844 1.62 -22.43 -4.09
N THR A 845 1.30 -21.18 -4.37
CA THR A 845 1.12 -20.65 -5.72
C THR A 845 2.18 -19.60 -6.00
N TYR A 846 2.82 -19.66 -7.17
CA TYR A 846 3.84 -18.71 -7.58
C TYR A 846 3.97 -18.64 -9.11
N GLN A 847 4.54 -17.54 -9.62
CA GLN A 847 4.84 -17.40 -11.03
C GLN A 847 6.00 -18.31 -11.45
N ARG A 848 5.79 -19.17 -12.44
CA ARG A 848 6.80 -20.14 -12.90
C ARG A 848 8.11 -19.49 -13.36
N LYS A 849 8.06 -18.28 -13.88
CA LYS A 849 9.27 -17.54 -14.30
C LYS A 849 10.28 -17.33 -13.17
N LEU A 850 9.81 -17.31 -11.90
CA LEU A 850 10.66 -17.17 -10.72
C LEU A 850 11.65 -18.32 -10.56
N LEU A 851 11.33 -19.51 -11.07
CA LEU A 851 12.23 -20.65 -11.06
C LEU A 851 13.42 -20.54 -12.02
N SER A 852 13.37 -19.62 -13.02
CA SER A 852 14.42 -19.46 -14.05
C SER A 852 14.81 -20.77 -14.74
N GLY A 853 13.84 -21.70 -14.92
CA GLY A 853 14.04 -23.03 -15.51
C GLY A 853 14.46 -24.15 -14.55
N ALA A 854 14.75 -23.84 -13.28
CA ALA A 854 15.04 -24.85 -12.26
C ALA A 854 13.79 -25.65 -11.88
N LYS A 855 14.00 -26.86 -11.35
CA LYS A 855 12.90 -27.63 -10.74
C LYS A 855 12.62 -27.08 -9.33
N PRO A 856 11.34 -26.88 -8.96
CA PRO A 856 10.99 -26.45 -7.63
C PRO A 856 11.33 -27.52 -6.61
N GLN A 857 11.84 -27.09 -5.48
CA GLN A 857 12.03 -27.93 -4.30
C GLN A 857 11.42 -27.26 -3.08
N VAL A 858 10.68 -28.02 -2.28
CA VAL A 858 10.17 -27.55 -1.00
C VAL A 858 11.18 -27.88 0.08
N LYS A 859 11.66 -26.85 0.78
CA LYS A 859 12.43 -26.98 2.02
C LYS A 859 11.46 -26.92 3.19
N VAL A 860 11.73 -27.72 4.21
CA VAL A 860 11.01 -27.70 5.49
C VAL A 860 12.01 -27.40 6.58
N ASP A 861 11.69 -26.44 7.41
CA ASP A 861 12.36 -26.16 8.69
C ASP A 861 11.33 -25.78 9.76
N GLY A 862 11.73 -25.29 10.91
CA GLY A 862 10.82 -24.93 11.98
C GLY A 862 11.55 -24.80 13.31
N TRP A 863 10.81 -24.61 14.40
CA TRP A 863 11.38 -24.38 15.72
C TRP A 863 12.29 -25.53 16.17
N ASN A 864 11.79 -26.76 16.09
CA ASN A 864 12.50 -28.02 16.49
C ASN A 864 12.51 -29.03 15.34
N VAL A 865 12.30 -28.63 14.09
CA VAL A 865 12.30 -29.50 12.90
C VAL A 865 13.73 -29.70 12.41
N GLN A 866 14.08 -30.97 12.10
CA GLN A 866 15.40 -31.42 11.61
C GLN A 866 15.27 -32.14 10.26
#